data_4d9601b5352bddd79ae2bfdb798b8058
#
_entry.id   4d9601b5352bddd79ae2bfdb798b8058
#
_cell.length_a   1.000
_cell.length_b   1.000
_cell.length_c   1.000
_cell.angle_alpha   90.00
_cell.angle_beta   90.00
_cell.angle_gamma   90.00
#
_symmetry.space_group_name_H-M   'P 1'
#
loop_
_entity.id
_entity.type
_entity.pdbx_description
1 polymer ?
#
loop_
_entity_poly.entity_id
_entity_poly.type
_entity_poly.pdbx_seq_one_letter_code
_entity_poly.pdbx_strand_id
1 'polypeptide(L)'
;SKPKNKMKTNLIKLWQLGGIAAAALSIASADNLPANVPWGKVVNNQSVMPGTDAKPFNSYNQPSLNTAGYVVFRARAKGPQPMSGIYSRNMLSPGETTRIADRTTAVPAPNNLAAEFNEFPSIPRISMTSQTMATRGTSKPTWVYQVNGEDTRVGTTGIFLNPGGDLITGVGLLGTVPVPETPVPGKNYFPYMAVPGVSPATRFDVFPGSPAVAGGDLIVFKGNYTVAGEGKTGVFFRDPVSGGGVLPVQLIANSNTVIPNLPTGVAGVPFGSTAPPSAAAGLAVFAGFDNEDSPTYGGIYLAPLIPNPTLTTLVGIGDSVPGEINATFNRFGEALSFDGRYVAFWGAWGEEPVTLWLDCPTDGNEDMLAYCREFYGDNFPVTVPANQGIFVADTKTGVVHRVARTGGDFADFVYWNFSGKPPGVGGSEEGDDGEPPRWRSTSFVAVAGGPDNTFMVAFKARSGVVDPVEHTYLSPVDGIYLADTSSVATLLDTTMDGQLLDPAAPAGSKISTLGIERESFRGSWLAITAGMVESVSEASMAGIYVSKMYNSIPLSGIRQGEYEVAPDSTEAKKSQSTSIDVKKKGEFSGKLVIDGTKYELRGTFNKSGEARQSIRTKSGRVLVRIVAAKVSGVRVLDVTATGGGVNYNKLAVYDD
;
A
#
# COMPACT_ATOMS: atom_id res chain seq x y z
N SER A 1 -86.67 17.61 -12.93
CA SER A 1 -86.33 16.41 -13.66
C SER A 1 -84.88 16.43 -14.01
N LYS A 2 -84.14 15.51 -13.43
CA LYS A 2 -82.77 15.17 -13.81
C LYS A 2 -82.75 14.42 -15.13
N PRO A 3 -81.62 14.47 -15.87
CA PRO A 3 -81.03 13.21 -16.24
C PRO A 3 -79.55 13.10 -15.88
N LYS A 4 -79.23 11.93 -15.41
CA LYS A 4 -77.89 11.35 -15.23
C LYS A 4 -77.23 11.15 -16.60
N ASN A 5 -76.01 11.58 -16.76
CA ASN A 5 -75.18 11.07 -17.82
C ASN A 5 -73.94 10.38 -17.24
N LYS A 6 -73.89 9.08 -17.53
CA LYS A 6 -72.78 8.16 -17.30
C LYS A 6 -71.66 8.52 -18.27
N MET A 7 -70.51 8.83 -17.80
CA MET A 7 -69.27 8.69 -18.56
C MET A 7 -68.42 7.62 -17.87
N LYS A 8 -68.54 6.43 -18.40
CA LYS A 8 -67.71 5.28 -18.02
C LYS A 8 -66.50 5.19 -18.89
N THR A 9 -65.36 5.08 -18.26
CA THR A 9 -64.25 4.18 -18.61
C THR A 9 -63.66 4.22 -20.00
N ASN A 10 -62.54 4.93 -20.12
CA ASN A 10 -61.43 4.54 -21.03
C ASN A 10 -60.09 5.10 -20.53
N LEU A 11 -59.67 4.76 -19.33
CA LEU A 11 -58.36 5.14 -18.75
C LEU A 11 -57.69 4.00 -18.01
N ILE A 12 -57.88 2.78 -18.53
CA ILE A 12 -57.14 1.61 -18.01
C ILE A 12 -56.72 0.79 -19.24
N LYS A 13 -55.72 1.21 -19.96
CA LYS A 13 -54.96 0.33 -20.89
C LYS A 13 -53.62 0.96 -21.35
N LEU A 14 -52.94 1.75 -20.52
CA LEU A 14 -51.59 2.26 -20.85
C LEU A 14 -50.58 2.08 -19.71
N TRP A 15 -50.84 1.20 -18.77
CA TRP A 15 -49.92 0.94 -17.63
C TRP A 15 -49.49 -0.53 -17.49
N GLN A 16 -49.46 -1.27 -18.57
CA GLN A 16 -49.02 -2.68 -18.56
C GLN A 16 -47.93 -3.05 -19.57
N LEU A 17 -47.17 -2.07 -20.07
CA LEU A 17 -46.04 -2.36 -20.95
C LEU A 17 -44.75 -1.62 -20.59
N GLY A 18 -44.65 -1.13 -19.35
CA GLY A 18 -43.45 -0.46 -18.82
C GLY A 18 -42.83 -1.15 -17.59
N GLY A 19 -43.19 -2.35 -17.27
CA GLY A 19 -42.85 -2.98 -16.00
C GLY A 19 -42.19 -4.37 -16.07
N ILE A 20 -41.46 -4.70 -17.14
CA ILE A 20 -40.65 -5.95 -17.18
C ILE A 20 -39.36 -5.66 -17.94
N ALA A 21 -38.49 -4.88 -17.34
CA ALA A 21 -37.07 -4.80 -17.75
C ALA A 21 -36.15 -4.23 -16.66
N ALA A 22 -36.56 -4.30 -15.38
CA ALA A 22 -35.71 -3.81 -14.29
C ALA A 22 -35.62 -4.79 -13.11
N ALA A 23 -35.83 -6.08 -13.33
CA ALA A 23 -35.72 -7.07 -12.26
C ALA A 23 -35.02 -8.34 -12.71
N ALA A 24 -33.90 -8.21 -13.39
CA ALA A 24 -33.04 -9.35 -13.71
C ALA A 24 -31.57 -8.91 -13.81
N LEU A 25 -31.10 -8.09 -12.86
CA LEU A 25 -29.67 -7.81 -12.69
C LEU A 25 -29.42 -7.57 -11.21
N SER A 26 -29.39 -8.61 -10.43
CA SER A 26 -28.67 -8.66 -9.14
C SER A 26 -29.01 -9.90 -8.35
N ILE A 27 -28.69 -11.06 -8.85
CA ILE A 27 -28.36 -12.22 -8.02
C ILE A 27 -27.23 -12.97 -8.77
N ALA A 28 -26.10 -12.29 -8.89
CA ALA A 28 -24.85 -12.93 -9.24
C ALA A 28 -23.89 -12.64 -8.09
N SER A 29 -23.90 -13.58 -7.15
CA SER A 29 -22.81 -14.00 -6.29
C SER A 29 -22.12 -12.97 -5.38
N ALA A 30 -22.75 -12.64 -4.26
CA ALA A 30 -22.04 -12.37 -3.00
C ALA A 30 -21.14 -13.57 -2.56
N ASP A 31 -21.18 -14.69 -3.29
CA ASP A 31 -20.47 -15.94 -2.95
C ASP A 31 -18.99 -15.95 -3.37
N ASN A 32 -18.50 -14.94 -4.07
CA ASN A 32 -17.10 -14.91 -4.55
C ASN A 32 -16.14 -14.23 -3.57
N LEU A 33 -16.60 -13.26 -2.80
CA LEU A 33 -15.78 -12.60 -1.81
C LEU A 33 -15.78 -13.38 -0.49
N PRO A 34 -14.63 -13.43 0.23
CA PRO A 34 -14.58 -14.10 1.53
C PRO A 34 -15.37 -13.34 2.58
N ALA A 35 -16.20 -14.08 3.33
CA ALA A 35 -16.93 -13.57 4.47
C ALA A 35 -16.41 -14.22 5.75
N ASN A 36 -16.44 -13.49 6.89
CA ASN A 36 -16.03 -14.00 8.20
C ASN A 36 -14.63 -14.63 8.22
N VAL A 37 -13.67 -13.94 7.62
CA VAL A 37 -12.27 -14.39 7.59
C VAL A 37 -11.65 -14.37 8.98
N PRO A 38 -10.89 -15.41 9.39
CA PRO A 38 -10.20 -15.41 10.67
C PRO A 38 -9.01 -14.47 10.65
N TRP A 39 -8.89 -13.62 11.66
CA TRP A 39 -7.77 -12.69 11.80
C TRP A 39 -6.68 -13.28 12.71
N GLY A 40 -5.44 -13.16 12.26
CA GLY A 40 -4.25 -13.52 13.02
C GLY A 40 -3.52 -12.27 13.52
N LYS A 41 -3.13 -12.29 14.79
CA LYS A 41 -2.35 -11.19 15.36
C LYS A 41 -0.93 -11.19 14.83
N VAL A 42 -0.48 -10.06 14.28
CA VAL A 42 0.93 -9.77 14.01
C VAL A 42 1.59 -9.28 15.30
N VAL A 43 1.11 -8.17 15.85
CA VAL A 43 1.49 -7.59 17.15
C VAL A 43 0.32 -6.80 17.73
N ASN A 44 0.32 -6.59 19.03
CA ASN A 44 -0.58 -5.67 19.73
C ASN A 44 0.12 -5.01 20.92
N ASN A 45 -0.57 -4.16 21.67
CA ASN A 45 -0.02 -3.44 22.82
C ASN A 45 0.41 -4.33 24.01
N GLN A 46 0.17 -5.65 23.94
CA GLN A 46 0.67 -6.63 24.89
C GLN A 46 1.93 -7.35 24.38
N SER A 47 2.28 -7.18 23.09
CA SER A 47 3.46 -7.79 22.51
C SER A 47 4.72 -7.01 22.90
N VAL A 48 5.77 -7.74 23.29
CA VAL A 48 7.05 -7.14 23.66
C VAL A 48 7.80 -6.66 22.42
N MET A 49 8.33 -5.45 22.48
CA MET A 49 9.13 -4.85 21.41
C MET A 49 10.57 -5.38 21.48
N PRO A 50 11.07 -6.03 20.42
CA PRO A 50 12.46 -6.51 20.38
C PRO A 50 13.46 -5.37 20.53
N GLY A 51 14.57 -5.64 21.24
CA GLY A 51 15.63 -4.65 21.48
C GLY A 51 15.33 -3.63 22.58
N THR A 52 14.29 -3.87 23.37
CA THR A 52 13.95 -3.07 24.55
C THR A 52 13.94 -3.92 25.81
N ASP A 53 14.03 -3.29 26.99
CA ASP A 53 13.88 -3.97 28.29
C ASP A 53 12.42 -4.35 28.54
N ALA A 54 11.89 -5.30 27.77
CA ALA A 54 10.53 -5.82 27.84
C ALA A 54 9.40 -4.75 27.69
N LYS A 55 9.68 -3.63 27.04
CA LYS A 55 8.65 -2.62 26.77
C LYS A 55 7.64 -3.13 25.74
N PRO A 56 6.33 -2.93 25.95
CA PRO A 56 5.35 -3.29 24.95
C PRO A 56 5.32 -2.29 23.80
N PHE A 57 4.83 -2.74 22.66
CA PHE A 57 4.42 -1.85 21.58
C PHE A 57 3.28 -0.93 22.03
N ASN A 58 3.22 0.29 21.48
CA ASN A 58 2.16 1.26 21.83
C ASN A 58 1.44 1.81 20.60
N SER A 59 2.16 2.17 19.56
CA SER A 59 1.57 2.74 18.34
C SER A 59 2.19 2.13 17.09
N TYR A 60 1.40 2.11 16.01
CA TYR A 60 1.73 1.44 14.77
C TYR A 60 1.39 2.33 13.58
N ASN A 61 2.21 2.26 12.52
CA ASN A 61 1.78 2.64 11.18
C ASN A 61 1.18 1.44 10.46
N GLN A 62 0.46 1.70 9.37
CA GLN A 62 -0.10 0.66 8.52
C GLN A 62 1.02 -0.27 8.02
N PRO A 63 0.78 -1.59 8.01
CA PRO A 63 1.77 -2.56 7.59
C PRO A 63 1.85 -2.70 6.07
N SER A 64 2.99 -3.17 5.61
CA SER A 64 3.21 -3.69 4.27
C SER A 64 3.52 -5.18 4.35
N LEU A 65 3.16 -5.96 3.33
CA LEU A 65 3.42 -7.40 3.33
C LEU A 65 3.77 -7.93 1.93
N ASN A 66 4.35 -9.12 1.90
CA ASN A 66 4.63 -9.84 0.67
C ASN A 66 3.72 -11.08 0.48
N THR A 67 3.80 -11.70 -0.70
CA THR A 67 2.99 -12.89 -1.03
C THR A 67 3.32 -14.10 -0.17
N ALA A 68 4.50 -14.14 0.47
CA ALA A 68 4.92 -15.20 1.37
C ALA A 68 4.46 -15.00 2.83
N GLY A 69 3.67 -13.95 3.12
CA GLY A 69 3.16 -13.70 4.47
C GLY A 69 4.17 -13.07 5.43
N TYR A 70 5.21 -12.42 4.91
CA TYR A 70 6.08 -11.53 5.68
C TYR A 70 5.43 -10.18 5.83
N VAL A 71 5.23 -9.72 7.06
CA VAL A 71 4.66 -8.41 7.39
C VAL A 71 5.78 -7.53 7.92
N VAL A 72 5.93 -6.32 7.36
CA VAL A 72 6.83 -5.28 7.87
C VAL A 72 6.04 -4.07 8.32
N PHE A 73 6.48 -3.43 9.38
CA PHE A 73 5.77 -2.30 9.97
C PHE A 73 6.72 -1.42 10.80
N ARG A 74 6.34 -0.16 10.92
CA ARG A 74 6.95 0.78 11.86
C ARG A 74 6.11 0.82 13.13
N ALA A 75 6.77 0.84 14.27
CA ALA A 75 6.11 0.95 15.57
C ALA A 75 6.95 1.69 16.61
N ARG A 76 6.28 2.14 17.67
CA ARG A 76 6.88 2.82 18.83
C ARG A 76 6.47 2.17 20.13
N ALA A 77 7.37 2.23 21.12
CA ALA A 77 7.05 1.91 22.51
C ALA A 77 6.32 3.08 23.19
N LYS A 78 5.78 2.85 24.38
CA LYS A 78 5.22 3.90 25.24
C LYS A 78 6.35 4.65 25.98
N GLY A 79 6.20 5.97 26.16
CA GLY A 79 7.10 6.79 26.98
C GLY A 79 7.44 8.15 26.36
N PRO A 80 8.14 9.04 27.09
CA PRO A 80 8.43 10.39 26.65
C PRO A 80 9.46 10.47 25.52
N GLN A 81 10.38 9.51 25.44
CA GLN A 81 11.28 9.32 24.29
C GLN A 81 11.17 7.86 23.84
N PRO A 82 10.09 7.51 23.15
CA PRO A 82 9.82 6.13 22.84
C PRO A 82 10.85 5.57 21.87
N MET A 83 11.27 4.33 22.12
CA MET A 83 11.96 3.56 21.08
C MET A 83 11.04 3.50 19.86
N SER A 84 11.58 3.85 18.71
CA SER A 84 10.91 3.77 17.39
C SER A 84 11.76 2.91 16.47
N GLY A 85 11.13 2.07 15.66
CA GLY A 85 11.86 1.19 14.78
C GLY A 85 11.00 0.51 13.72
N ILE A 86 11.68 -0.25 12.89
CA ILE A 86 11.12 -1.08 11.84
C ILE A 86 11.23 -2.55 12.27
N TYR A 87 10.13 -3.25 12.17
CA TYR A 87 9.98 -4.62 12.62
C TYR A 87 9.36 -5.48 11.52
N SER A 88 9.60 -6.79 11.61
CA SER A 88 8.97 -7.77 10.73
C SER A 88 8.46 -8.98 11.49
N ARG A 89 7.49 -9.68 10.90
CA ARG A 89 7.02 -10.98 11.36
C ARG A 89 6.63 -11.87 10.20
N ASN A 90 7.06 -13.14 10.27
CA ASN A 90 6.65 -14.16 9.33
C ASN A 90 5.37 -14.84 9.83
N MET A 91 4.27 -14.72 9.09
CA MET A 91 2.98 -15.28 9.49
C MET A 91 2.78 -16.74 9.10
N LEU A 92 3.60 -17.31 8.20
CA LEU A 92 3.59 -18.74 7.89
C LEU A 92 4.34 -19.59 8.92
N SER A 93 5.37 -19.01 9.53
CA SER A 93 6.13 -19.64 10.58
C SER A 93 6.10 -18.70 11.80
N PRO A 94 5.01 -18.72 12.61
CA PRO A 94 4.79 -17.73 13.64
C PRO A 94 5.86 -17.85 14.73
N GLY A 95 6.94 -17.14 14.49
CA GLY A 95 7.99 -16.84 15.45
C GLY A 95 7.73 -15.52 16.15
N GLU A 96 8.73 -15.05 16.85
CA GLU A 96 8.74 -13.73 17.45
C GLU A 96 8.86 -12.63 16.38
N THR A 97 8.45 -11.42 16.74
CA THR A 97 8.71 -10.23 15.94
C THR A 97 10.22 -9.97 15.88
N THR A 98 10.74 -9.71 14.71
CA THR A 98 12.16 -9.41 14.49
C THR A 98 12.36 -7.91 14.30
N ARG A 99 13.36 -7.34 14.98
CA ARG A 99 13.82 -5.98 14.75
C ARG A 99 14.67 -5.94 13.48
N ILE A 100 14.34 -5.05 12.56
CA ILE A 100 15.17 -4.75 11.38
C ILE A 100 16.11 -3.57 11.70
N ALA A 101 15.54 -2.48 12.22
CA ALA A 101 16.29 -1.31 12.66
C ALA A 101 15.50 -0.52 13.70
N ASP A 102 16.20 0.23 14.52
CA ASP A 102 15.62 1.17 15.48
C ASP A 102 16.57 2.37 15.72
N ARG A 103 16.22 3.22 16.66
CA ARG A 103 17.00 4.44 16.99
C ARG A 103 18.39 4.14 17.60
N THR A 104 18.72 2.90 17.90
CA THR A 104 20.07 2.47 18.34
C THR A 104 20.86 1.80 17.22
N THR A 105 20.27 1.70 16.02
CA THR A 105 20.93 1.12 14.86
C THR A 105 21.81 2.17 14.21
N ALA A 106 23.07 1.85 13.96
CA ALA A 106 23.98 2.70 13.23
C ALA A 106 23.50 2.92 11.78
N VAL A 107 23.58 4.14 11.29
CA VAL A 107 23.28 4.43 9.88
C VAL A 107 24.32 3.73 9.01
N PRO A 108 23.93 3.01 7.95
CA PRO A 108 24.86 2.38 7.02
C PRO A 108 25.80 3.38 6.36
N ALA A 109 26.94 2.89 5.89
CA ALA A 109 27.94 3.71 5.19
C ALA A 109 27.34 4.47 3.98
N PRO A 110 27.84 5.72 3.73
CA PRO A 110 28.96 6.38 4.38
C PRO A 110 28.59 7.02 5.72
N ASN A 111 29.34 6.72 6.78
CA ASN A 111 29.11 7.19 8.14
C ASN A 111 30.46 7.24 8.90
N ASN A 112 31.17 8.39 8.89
CA ASN A 112 32.43 8.56 9.63
C ASN A 112 32.23 9.18 11.02
N LEU A 113 30.99 9.54 11.37
CA LEU A 113 30.62 10.11 12.67
C LEU A 113 29.96 9.08 13.60
N ALA A 114 29.88 7.81 13.18
CA ALA A 114 29.18 6.74 13.91
C ALA A 114 27.74 7.14 14.32
N ALA A 115 27.05 7.89 13.44
CA ALA A 115 25.70 8.35 13.70
C ALA A 115 24.71 7.21 13.69
N GLU A 116 23.72 7.28 14.57
CA GLU A 116 22.58 6.38 14.65
C GLU A 116 21.32 7.05 14.07
N PHE A 117 20.30 6.26 13.77
CA PHE A 117 19.01 6.78 13.32
C PHE A 117 18.31 7.59 14.40
N ASN A 118 17.73 8.72 14.02
CA ASN A 118 16.83 9.49 14.87
C ASN A 118 15.38 9.02 14.73
N GLU A 119 14.94 8.75 13.49
CA GLU A 119 13.55 8.42 13.19
C GLU A 119 13.44 7.71 11.83
N PHE A 120 12.31 7.01 11.64
CA PHE A 120 11.89 6.39 10.39
C PHE A 120 10.58 7.04 9.94
N PRO A 121 10.63 8.15 9.18
CA PRO A 121 9.45 8.98 8.92
C PRO A 121 8.50 8.43 7.84
N SER A 122 8.78 7.26 7.27
CA SER A 122 7.93 6.63 6.26
C SER A 122 7.40 5.26 6.71
N ILE A 123 6.37 4.79 6.04
CA ILE A 123 5.91 3.40 6.15
C ILE A 123 6.94 2.52 5.44
N PRO A 124 7.49 1.48 6.11
CA PRO A 124 8.39 0.53 5.45
C PRO A 124 7.62 -0.28 4.40
N ARG A 125 8.26 -0.55 3.26
CA ARG A 125 7.68 -1.35 2.20
C ARG A 125 8.54 -2.54 1.87
N ILE A 126 7.90 -3.67 1.60
CA ILE A 126 8.58 -4.93 1.32
C ILE A 126 8.39 -5.33 -0.14
N SER A 127 9.40 -5.93 -0.73
CA SER A 127 9.29 -6.57 -2.04
C SER A 127 8.15 -7.59 -2.06
N MET A 128 7.37 -7.62 -3.14
CA MET A 128 6.25 -8.54 -3.28
C MET A 128 6.67 -10.01 -3.17
N THR A 129 7.87 -10.37 -3.60
CA THR A 129 8.33 -11.77 -3.73
C THR A 129 9.57 -12.11 -2.90
N SER A 130 10.28 -11.12 -2.33
CA SER A 130 11.44 -11.33 -1.47
C SER A 130 11.20 -10.73 -0.07
N GLN A 131 12.19 -10.87 0.82
CA GLN A 131 12.15 -10.28 2.16
C GLN A 131 12.82 -8.91 2.22
N THR A 132 13.31 -8.39 1.10
CA THR A 132 13.90 -7.07 1.02
C THR A 132 12.85 -6.01 1.29
N MET A 133 13.05 -5.23 2.34
CA MET A 133 12.24 -4.06 2.62
C MET A 133 13.04 -2.78 2.39
N ALA A 134 12.34 -1.68 2.13
CA ALA A 134 12.91 -0.34 2.06
C ALA A 134 12.16 0.62 2.98
N THR A 135 12.89 1.54 3.58
CA THR A 135 12.34 2.59 4.46
C THR A 135 13.15 3.87 4.33
N ARG A 136 12.51 4.99 4.59
CA ARG A 136 13.20 6.27 4.79
C ARG A 136 13.71 6.34 6.23
N GLY A 137 14.92 6.86 6.43
CA GLY A 137 15.50 7.11 7.75
C GLY A 137 16.07 8.51 7.82
N THR A 138 16.02 9.10 9.01
CA THR A 138 16.70 10.37 9.34
C THR A 138 17.68 10.16 10.49
N SER A 139 18.74 10.97 10.53
CA SER A 139 19.79 10.87 11.54
C SER A 139 20.41 12.23 11.82
N LYS A 140 21.27 12.32 12.82
CA LYS A 140 22.29 13.39 12.86
C LYS A 140 23.19 13.23 11.64
N PRO A 141 23.97 14.30 11.25
CA PRO A 141 24.92 14.19 10.15
C PRO A 141 25.77 12.92 10.27
N THR A 142 25.88 12.16 9.18
CA THR A 142 26.66 10.91 9.15
C THR A 142 28.09 11.10 8.67
N TRP A 143 28.37 12.24 8.04
CA TRP A 143 29.68 12.49 7.46
C TRP A 143 30.17 13.90 7.72
N VAL A 144 31.45 14.04 8.07
CA VAL A 144 32.15 15.32 8.14
C VAL A 144 33.33 15.33 7.15
N TYR A 145 33.51 16.43 6.48
CA TYR A 145 34.68 16.72 5.63
C TYR A 145 35.04 18.20 5.75
N GLN A 146 36.28 18.52 5.39
CA GLN A 146 36.82 19.90 5.51
C GLN A 146 36.68 20.64 4.17
N VAL A 147 36.16 21.87 4.24
CA VAL A 147 36.15 22.83 3.13
C VAL A 147 36.80 24.10 3.62
N ASN A 148 37.92 24.50 3.01
CA ASN A 148 38.69 25.69 3.39
C ASN A 148 39.06 25.75 4.89
N GLY A 149 39.27 24.60 5.54
CA GLY A 149 39.59 24.50 6.95
C GLY A 149 38.40 24.52 7.90
N GLU A 150 37.18 24.57 7.38
CA GLU A 150 35.94 24.48 8.16
C GLU A 150 35.27 23.12 7.98
N ASP A 151 34.73 22.56 9.08
CA ASP A 151 33.97 21.32 9.08
C ASP A 151 32.64 21.51 8.39
N THR A 152 32.39 20.74 7.34
CA THR A 152 31.08 20.60 6.68
C THR A 152 30.48 19.26 7.04
N ARG A 153 29.28 19.27 7.65
CA ARG A 153 28.56 18.09 8.10
C ARG A 153 27.35 17.86 7.22
N VAL A 154 27.17 16.61 6.76
CA VAL A 154 26.12 16.23 5.81
C VAL A 154 25.59 14.82 6.09
N GLY A 155 24.51 14.41 5.41
CA GLY A 155 24.00 13.05 5.47
C GLY A 155 22.96 12.84 6.57
N THR A 156 21.92 13.68 6.59
CA THR A 156 20.87 13.64 7.61
C THR A 156 19.67 12.79 7.23
N THR A 157 19.51 12.40 5.95
CA THR A 157 18.37 11.60 5.46
C THR A 157 18.76 10.68 4.31
N GLY A 158 18.05 9.59 4.18
CA GLY A 158 18.24 8.62 3.11
C GLY A 158 17.13 7.57 3.07
N ILE A 159 17.21 6.72 2.06
CA ILE A 159 16.42 5.50 1.91
C ILE A 159 17.34 4.31 2.11
N PHE A 160 16.93 3.41 2.97
CA PHE A 160 17.69 2.24 3.40
C PHE A 160 16.92 0.97 3.10
N LEU A 161 17.64 -0.10 2.78
CA LEU A 161 17.04 -1.42 2.49
C LEU A 161 17.91 -2.55 3.08
N ASN A 162 17.33 -3.75 3.21
CA ASN A 162 17.98 -4.91 3.85
C ASN A 162 18.06 -6.16 2.95
N PRO A 163 18.75 -6.12 1.80
CA PRO A 163 18.73 -7.22 0.83
C PRO A 163 19.32 -8.54 1.33
N GLY A 164 20.23 -8.49 2.26
CA GLY A 164 20.86 -9.67 2.88
C GLY A 164 20.54 -9.84 4.36
N GLY A 165 19.57 -9.07 4.86
CA GLY A 165 19.27 -9.00 6.31
C GLY A 165 19.78 -7.72 6.94
N ASP A 166 21.02 -7.31 6.69
CA ASP A 166 21.59 -6.06 7.18
C ASP A 166 21.16 -4.87 6.32
N LEU A 167 21.02 -3.70 6.97
CA LEU A 167 20.69 -2.46 6.26
C LEU A 167 21.88 -1.96 5.44
N ILE A 168 21.57 -1.50 4.23
CA ILE A 168 22.48 -0.75 3.37
C ILE A 168 21.84 0.57 2.95
N THR A 169 22.66 1.53 2.52
CA THR A 169 22.17 2.80 1.95
C THR A 169 21.74 2.57 0.50
N GLY A 170 20.45 2.69 0.24
CA GLY A 170 19.88 2.68 -1.11
C GLY A 170 20.15 3.98 -1.83
N VAL A 171 19.72 5.10 -1.25
CA VAL A 171 19.98 6.46 -1.72
C VAL A 171 20.04 7.41 -0.52
N GLY A 172 20.89 8.42 -0.58
CA GLY A 172 21.03 9.39 0.49
C GLY A 172 21.52 10.72 -0.04
N LEU A 173 21.68 11.68 0.86
CA LEU A 173 22.28 12.98 0.52
C LEU A 173 23.76 12.85 0.19
N LEU A 174 24.43 11.81 0.71
CA LEU A 174 25.84 11.53 0.42
C LEU A 174 26.01 10.68 -0.83
N GLY A 175 27.05 10.97 -1.58
CA GLY A 175 27.52 10.13 -2.67
C GLY A 175 28.07 8.80 -2.14
N THR A 176 28.20 7.80 -3.03
CA THR A 176 28.78 6.50 -2.71
C THR A 176 30.31 6.56 -2.52
N VAL A 177 30.95 7.60 -3.07
CA VAL A 177 32.38 7.87 -2.89
C VAL A 177 32.50 9.14 -2.07
N PRO A 178 32.88 9.06 -0.79
CA PRO A 178 33.09 10.24 0.03
C PRO A 178 34.16 11.16 -0.56
N VAL A 179 34.04 12.44 -0.34
CA VAL A 179 35.11 13.41 -0.64
C VAL A 179 36.32 13.01 0.21
N PRO A 180 37.52 12.85 -0.36
CA PRO A 180 38.71 12.56 0.42
C PRO A 180 39.02 13.72 1.36
N GLU A 181 39.65 13.42 2.52
CA GLU A 181 40.03 14.42 3.52
C GLU A 181 40.90 15.54 2.93
N THR A 182 41.64 15.25 1.86
CA THR A 182 42.44 16.20 1.10
C THR A 182 41.96 16.23 -0.35
N PRO A 183 41.02 17.10 -0.72
CA PRO A 183 40.58 17.24 -2.09
C PRO A 183 41.72 17.65 -3.03
N VAL A 184 41.84 16.97 -4.15
CA VAL A 184 42.82 17.35 -5.19
C VAL A 184 42.34 18.63 -5.89
N PRO A 185 43.14 19.71 -5.94
CA PRO A 185 42.77 20.95 -6.63
C PRO A 185 42.36 20.68 -8.09
N GLY A 186 41.26 21.30 -8.53
CA GLY A 186 40.73 21.15 -9.89
C GLY A 186 39.89 19.93 -10.15
N LYS A 187 39.67 19.03 -9.17
CA LYS A 187 38.66 17.95 -9.26
C LYS A 187 37.38 18.36 -8.55
N ASN A 188 36.26 18.20 -9.24
CA ASN A 188 34.93 18.35 -8.62
C ASN A 188 34.62 17.07 -7.87
N TYR A 189 34.52 17.13 -6.57
CA TYR A 189 33.98 16.06 -5.74
C TYR A 189 32.52 16.35 -5.46
N PHE A 190 31.66 15.37 -5.71
CA PHE A 190 30.27 15.43 -5.32
C PHE A 190 30.12 14.64 -4.02
N PRO A 191 30.09 15.31 -2.85
CA PRO A 191 29.89 14.64 -1.57
C PRO A 191 28.44 14.14 -1.42
N TYR A 192 27.63 14.24 -2.45
CA TYR A 192 26.23 13.89 -2.50
C TYR A 192 25.90 13.05 -3.74
N MET A 193 24.78 12.34 -3.66
CA MET A 193 24.22 11.62 -4.79
C MET A 193 23.51 12.62 -5.71
N ALA A 194 23.99 12.73 -6.94
CA ALA A 194 23.46 13.71 -7.89
C ALA A 194 22.09 13.29 -8.44
N VAL A 195 21.22 14.28 -8.61
CA VAL A 195 19.92 14.12 -9.27
C VAL A 195 20.15 13.88 -10.77
N PRO A 196 19.66 12.77 -11.35
CA PRO A 196 19.86 12.47 -12.77
C PRO A 196 19.22 13.52 -13.69
N GLY A 197 19.92 13.85 -14.78
CA GLY A 197 19.39 14.75 -15.82
C GLY A 197 19.34 16.22 -15.43
N VAL A 198 19.99 16.62 -14.34
CA VAL A 198 20.05 18.01 -13.86
C VAL A 198 21.48 18.55 -14.01
N SER A 199 21.62 19.74 -14.59
CA SER A 199 22.90 20.44 -14.75
C SER A 199 22.75 21.90 -14.30
N PRO A 200 23.66 22.46 -13.49
CA PRO A 200 24.81 21.77 -12.87
C PRO A 200 24.38 20.64 -11.94
N ALA A 201 25.32 19.76 -11.56
CA ALA A 201 25.02 18.65 -10.67
C ALA A 201 24.39 19.16 -9.35
N THR A 202 23.23 18.60 -9.04
CA THR A 202 22.35 19.02 -7.93
C THR A 202 22.11 17.84 -7.01
N ARG A 203 22.08 18.07 -5.70
CA ARG A 203 21.73 17.05 -4.70
C ARG A 203 20.22 16.93 -4.56
N PHE A 204 19.78 15.81 -3.99
CA PHE A 204 18.44 15.74 -3.42
C PHE A 204 18.36 16.58 -2.13
N ASP A 205 17.22 17.20 -1.90
CA ASP A 205 16.93 17.89 -0.64
C ASP A 205 16.26 16.94 0.34
N VAL A 206 15.26 16.19 -0.14
CA VAL A 206 14.48 15.25 0.68
C VAL A 206 13.88 14.14 -0.19
N PHE A 207 13.52 13.02 0.46
CA PHE A 207 12.82 11.87 -0.15
C PHE A 207 11.40 11.76 0.41
N PRO A 208 10.39 12.48 -0.14
CA PRO A 208 9.03 12.49 0.40
C PRO A 208 8.33 11.14 0.23
N GLY A 209 7.48 10.80 1.21
CA GLY A 209 6.68 9.59 1.21
C GLY A 209 7.48 8.31 1.47
N SER A 210 6.91 7.18 1.13
CA SER A 210 7.51 5.86 1.30
C SER A 210 8.16 5.39 0.00
N PRO A 211 9.39 4.84 0.04
CA PRO A 211 9.96 4.16 -1.12
C PRO A 211 9.20 2.86 -1.41
N ALA A 212 9.33 2.31 -2.61
CA ALA A 212 8.82 1.00 -2.99
C ALA A 212 9.97 0.07 -3.39
N VAL A 213 9.74 -1.26 -3.35
CA VAL A 213 10.68 -2.29 -3.82
C VAL A 213 10.05 -3.03 -5.00
N ALA A 214 10.64 -2.91 -6.18
CA ALA A 214 10.04 -3.36 -7.44
C ALA A 214 10.30 -4.83 -7.81
N GLY A 215 11.00 -5.54 -6.95
CA GLY A 215 11.49 -6.90 -7.17
C GLY A 215 13.02 -6.92 -7.09
N GLY A 216 13.57 -8.06 -6.63
CA GLY A 216 14.97 -8.07 -6.22
C GLY A 216 15.22 -6.99 -5.18
N ASP A 217 16.24 -6.17 -5.44
CA ASP A 217 16.66 -5.08 -4.56
C ASP A 217 16.50 -3.68 -5.21
N LEU A 218 15.70 -3.60 -6.29
CA LEU A 218 15.36 -2.35 -6.97
C LEU A 218 14.46 -1.49 -6.09
N ILE A 219 14.95 -0.32 -5.69
CA ILE A 219 14.17 0.71 -4.99
C ILE A 219 13.65 1.77 -5.96
N VAL A 220 12.40 2.18 -5.75
CA VAL A 220 11.74 3.27 -6.48
C VAL A 220 11.27 4.31 -5.47
N PHE A 221 11.52 5.58 -5.74
CA PHE A 221 11.27 6.63 -4.76
C PHE A 221 10.98 7.99 -5.41
N LYS A 222 10.28 8.84 -4.65
CA LYS A 222 10.15 10.27 -4.95
C LYS A 222 11.35 11.00 -4.36
N GLY A 223 11.90 11.96 -5.11
CA GLY A 223 12.95 12.85 -4.65
C GLY A 223 12.61 14.30 -4.98
N ASN A 224 12.77 15.20 -4.02
CA ASN A 224 12.69 16.63 -4.26
C ASN A 224 14.09 17.23 -4.28
N TYR A 225 14.27 18.28 -5.05
CA TYR A 225 15.55 18.98 -5.21
C TYR A 225 15.31 20.43 -5.64
N THR A 226 16.29 21.29 -5.44
CA THR A 226 16.20 22.72 -5.77
C THR A 226 17.15 23.07 -6.90
N VAL A 227 16.66 23.76 -7.92
CA VAL A 227 17.45 24.31 -9.03
C VAL A 227 17.17 25.79 -9.16
N ALA A 228 18.23 26.61 -9.11
CA ALA A 228 18.14 28.08 -9.20
C ALA A 228 17.11 28.71 -8.22
N GLY A 229 16.96 28.13 -7.03
CA GLY A 229 16.02 28.59 -6.01
C GLY A 229 14.59 28.08 -6.18
N GLU A 230 14.29 27.29 -7.22
CA GLU A 230 12.98 26.70 -7.43
C GLU A 230 12.96 25.23 -7.00
N GLY A 231 11.95 24.86 -6.21
CA GLY A 231 11.67 23.47 -5.83
C GLY A 231 11.23 22.64 -7.03
N LYS A 232 11.81 21.49 -7.20
CA LYS A 232 11.54 20.52 -8.26
C LYS A 232 11.27 19.15 -7.64
N THR A 233 10.56 18.30 -8.38
CA THR A 233 10.17 16.96 -7.96
C THR A 233 10.45 15.92 -9.05
N GLY A 234 10.58 14.67 -8.65
CA GLY A 234 10.70 13.57 -9.60
C GLY A 234 10.54 12.20 -8.95
N VAL A 235 10.39 11.21 -9.80
CA VAL A 235 10.37 9.79 -9.47
C VAL A 235 11.62 9.14 -10.07
N PHE A 236 12.31 8.37 -9.24
CA PHE A 236 13.60 7.79 -9.54
C PHE A 236 13.65 6.33 -9.11
N PHE A 237 14.63 5.60 -9.64
CA PHE A 237 14.93 4.25 -9.16
C PHE A 237 16.43 4.00 -9.08
N ARG A 238 16.80 2.99 -8.31
CA ARG A 238 18.19 2.53 -8.19
C ARG A 238 18.23 1.05 -7.82
N ASP A 239 19.21 0.34 -8.38
CA ASP A 239 19.65 -0.95 -7.90
C ASP A 239 20.94 -0.75 -7.07
N PRO A 240 20.87 -0.78 -5.74
CA PRO A 240 22.04 -0.53 -4.90
C PRO A 240 22.91 -1.76 -4.68
N VAL A 241 22.49 -2.96 -5.12
CA VAL A 241 23.17 -4.24 -4.88
C VAL A 241 23.90 -4.72 -6.12
N SER A 242 23.25 -4.70 -7.28
CA SER A 242 23.86 -5.10 -8.55
C SER A 242 25.03 -4.19 -8.90
N GLY A 243 26.09 -4.77 -9.44
CA GLY A 243 27.29 -4.01 -9.80
C GLY A 243 28.12 -3.53 -8.60
N GLY A 244 27.96 -4.14 -7.41
CA GLY A 244 28.70 -3.77 -6.20
C GLY A 244 28.26 -2.46 -5.58
N GLY A 245 27.01 -2.04 -5.78
CA GLY A 245 26.43 -0.81 -5.20
C GLY A 245 26.86 0.48 -5.89
N VAL A 246 27.50 0.41 -7.04
CA VAL A 246 28.07 1.57 -7.76
C VAL A 246 27.11 2.15 -8.80
N LEU A 247 25.97 1.49 -9.07
CA LEU A 247 25.03 1.98 -10.07
C LEU A 247 24.42 3.32 -9.65
N PRO A 248 24.41 4.32 -10.55
CA PRO A 248 23.83 5.62 -10.25
C PRO A 248 22.30 5.55 -10.12
N VAL A 249 21.71 6.56 -9.51
CA VAL A 249 20.27 6.79 -9.55
C VAL A 249 19.84 7.00 -11.01
N GLN A 250 18.72 6.43 -11.38
CA GLN A 250 18.10 6.54 -12.69
C GLN A 250 16.82 7.37 -12.61
N LEU A 251 16.57 8.17 -13.64
CA LEU A 251 15.36 8.96 -13.77
C LEU A 251 14.22 8.14 -14.37
N ILE A 252 13.02 8.23 -13.76
CA ILE A 252 11.76 7.81 -14.37
C ILE A 252 11.07 9.03 -14.99
N ALA A 253 10.78 10.05 -14.17
CA ALA A 253 10.17 11.32 -14.60
C ALA A 253 10.51 12.42 -13.59
N ASN A 254 10.62 13.65 -14.05
CA ASN A 254 10.81 14.81 -13.18
C ASN A 254 10.18 16.07 -13.78
N SER A 255 10.39 17.23 -13.13
CA SER A 255 9.86 18.50 -13.57
C SER A 255 10.38 18.99 -14.95
N ASN A 256 11.27 18.26 -15.60
CA ASN A 256 11.67 18.50 -17.00
C ASN A 256 11.04 17.50 -17.98
N THR A 257 10.37 16.48 -17.48
CA THR A 257 9.69 15.46 -18.31
C THR A 257 8.35 15.99 -18.73
N VAL A 258 8.08 15.99 -20.03
CA VAL A 258 6.78 16.38 -20.60
C VAL A 258 5.73 15.32 -20.30
N ILE A 259 4.57 15.74 -19.85
CA ILE A 259 3.40 14.88 -19.62
C ILE A 259 3.01 14.21 -20.93
N PRO A 260 2.95 12.86 -20.99
CA PRO A 260 2.55 12.18 -22.22
C PRO A 260 1.04 12.29 -22.48
N ASN A 261 0.65 12.13 -23.75
CA ASN A 261 -0.74 12.11 -24.21
C ASN A 261 -1.54 13.38 -23.88
N LEU A 262 -0.90 14.56 -23.95
CA LEU A 262 -1.60 15.83 -23.83
C LEU A 262 -2.66 15.99 -24.93
N PRO A 263 -3.77 16.72 -24.68
CA PRO A 263 -4.78 17.01 -25.68
C PRO A 263 -4.21 17.65 -26.95
N THR A 264 -4.85 17.41 -28.09
CA THR A 264 -4.44 18.02 -29.39
C THR A 264 -4.36 19.54 -29.28
N GLY A 265 -3.22 20.11 -29.64
CA GLY A 265 -2.95 21.55 -29.57
C GLY A 265 -2.30 22.02 -28.28
N VAL A 266 -2.17 21.14 -27.28
CA VAL A 266 -1.39 21.39 -26.08
C VAL A 266 -0.05 20.68 -26.19
N ALA A 267 1.04 21.39 -26.04
CA ALA A 267 2.37 20.81 -26.16
C ALA A 267 3.31 21.35 -25.08
N GLY A 268 4.27 20.52 -24.68
CA GLY A 268 5.40 20.95 -23.84
C GLY A 268 5.08 21.22 -22.38
N VAL A 269 3.95 20.74 -21.85
CA VAL A 269 3.62 20.88 -20.43
C VAL A 269 4.40 19.83 -19.62
N PRO A 270 5.33 20.23 -18.73
CA PRO A 270 6.09 19.31 -17.90
C PRO A 270 5.30 18.94 -16.64
N PHE A 271 5.78 17.91 -15.91
CA PHE A 271 5.29 17.63 -14.57
C PHE A 271 5.66 18.76 -13.58
N GLY A 272 4.67 19.35 -12.93
CA GLY A 272 4.84 20.26 -11.81
C GLY A 272 4.80 19.52 -10.46
N SER A 273 4.13 18.38 -10.41
CA SER A 273 4.03 17.51 -9.23
C SER A 273 4.13 16.03 -9.60
N THR A 274 4.79 15.24 -8.73
CA THR A 274 4.82 13.77 -8.80
C THR A 274 4.55 13.18 -7.44
N ALA A 275 3.77 12.10 -7.39
CA ALA A 275 3.45 11.37 -6.16
C ALA A 275 4.49 10.28 -5.84
N PRO A 276 4.59 9.84 -4.57
CA PRO A 276 5.38 8.67 -4.21
C PRO A 276 4.92 7.42 -4.96
N PRO A 277 5.84 6.66 -5.57
CA PRO A 277 5.51 5.53 -6.44
C PRO A 277 5.05 4.29 -5.66
N SER A 278 4.35 3.39 -6.35
CA SER A 278 4.25 1.97 -6.03
C SER A 278 4.99 1.16 -7.10
N ALA A 279 5.54 -0.01 -6.75
CA ALA A 279 6.35 -0.77 -7.69
C ALA A 279 6.26 -2.29 -7.42
N ALA A 280 6.30 -3.06 -8.50
CA ALA A 280 6.35 -4.51 -8.48
C ALA A 280 6.82 -5.06 -9.85
N ALA A 281 7.39 -6.26 -9.88
CA ALA A 281 7.74 -6.97 -11.12
C ALA A 281 8.58 -6.16 -12.12
N GLY A 282 9.51 -5.33 -11.64
CA GLY A 282 10.36 -4.49 -12.50
C GLY A 282 9.65 -3.29 -13.14
N LEU A 283 8.47 -2.94 -12.65
CA LEU A 283 7.66 -1.81 -13.10
C LEU A 283 7.38 -0.85 -11.93
N ALA A 284 7.16 0.42 -12.25
CA ALA A 284 6.70 1.43 -11.31
C ALA A 284 5.44 2.11 -11.81
N VAL A 285 4.55 2.49 -10.89
CA VAL A 285 3.40 3.35 -11.15
C VAL A 285 3.44 4.56 -10.23
N PHE A 286 3.07 5.72 -10.75
CA PHE A 286 2.97 6.96 -9.99
C PHE A 286 1.90 7.89 -10.57
N ALA A 287 1.35 8.76 -9.75
CA ALA A 287 0.53 9.87 -10.21
C ALA A 287 1.45 11.08 -10.46
N GLY A 288 1.18 11.81 -11.53
CA GLY A 288 1.93 13.01 -11.90
C GLY A 288 1.03 14.03 -12.60
N PHE A 289 1.24 15.31 -12.28
CA PHE A 289 0.38 16.39 -12.70
C PHE A 289 1.20 17.63 -13.09
N ASP A 290 0.62 18.53 -13.87
CA ASP A 290 1.17 19.84 -14.19
C ASP A 290 1.19 20.78 -12.97
N ASN A 291 0.28 20.56 -12.01
CA ASN A 291 0.15 21.34 -10.78
C ASN A 291 -0.37 20.44 -9.64
N GLU A 292 0.09 20.65 -8.40
CA GLU A 292 -0.34 19.85 -7.24
C GLU A 292 -1.75 20.26 -6.75
N ASP A 293 -2.01 21.57 -6.66
CA ASP A 293 -3.21 22.08 -6.01
C ASP A 293 -4.45 22.04 -6.92
N SER A 294 -4.26 22.33 -8.21
CA SER A 294 -5.35 22.45 -9.20
C SER A 294 -4.92 21.87 -10.56
N PRO A 295 -4.74 20.55 -10.65
CA PRO A 295 -4.21 19.94 -11.86
C PRO A 295 -5.17 20.09 -13.05
N THR A 296 -4.61 20.50 -14.19
CA THR A 296 -5.31 20.56 -15.48
C THR A 296 -4.94 19.36 -16.34
N TYR A 297 -3.68 18.95 -16.28
CA TYR A 297 -3.14 17.84 -17.04
C TYR A 297 -2.43 16.85 -16.12
N GLY A 298 -2.44 15.60 -16.50
CA GLY A 298 -1.75 14.56 -15.76
C GLY A 298 -2.62 13.34 -15.59
N GLY A 299 -2.15 12.42 -14.74
CA GLY A 299 -2.83 11.15 -14.52
C GLY A 299 -1.95 10.15 -13.80
N ILE A 300 -2.20 8.87 -14.06
CA ILE A 300 -1.47 7.72 -13.52
C ILE A 300 -0.64 7.09 -14.64
N TYR A 301 0.66 6.94 -14.36
CA TYR A 301 1.66 6.48 -15.33
C TYR A 301 2.31 5.19 -14.88
N LEU A 302 2.58 4.31 -15.87
CA LEU A 302 3.38 3.09 -15.75
C LEU A 302 4.72 3.32 -16.43
N ALA A 303 5.80 2.89 -15.77
CA ALA A 303 7.16 2.92 -16.31
C ALA A 303 7.90 1.59 -16.07
N PRO A 304 8.56 1.01 -17.08
CA PRO A 304 9.54 -0.04 -16.85
C PRO A 304 10.78 0.52 -16.17
N LEU A 305 11.40 -0.25 -15.27
CA LEU A 305 12.60 0.17 -14.53
C LEU A 305 13.87 -0.11 -15.34
N ILE A 306 13.99 0.60 -16.43
CA ILE A 306 15.14 0.63 -17.34
C ILE A 306 15.61 2.08 -17.53
N PRO A 307 16.86 2.33 -17.92
CA PRO A 307 17.33 3.68 -18.22
C PRO A 307 16.47 4.37 -19.30
N ASN A 308 16.07 5.62 -19.04
CA ASN A 308 15.23 6.44 -19.92
C ASN A 308 13.92 5.75 -20.36
N PRO A 309 13.06 5.37 -19.41
CA PRO A 309 11.85 4.62 -19.70
C PRO A 309 10.84 5.47 -20.49
N THR A 310 10.08 4.83 -21.36
CA THR A 310 8.88 5.45 -21.93
C THR A 310 7.73 5.31 -20.94
N LEU A 311 7.08 6.42 -20.62
CA LEU A 311 5.90 6.44 -19.77
C LEU A 311 4.67 6.00 -20.55
N THR A 312 3.87 5.12 -19.98
CA THR A 312 2.56 4.73 -20.48
C THR A 312 1.49 5.35 -19.57
N THR A 313 0.61 6.18 -20.12
CA THR A 313 -0.57 6.69 -19.41
C THR A 313 -1.57 5.55 -19.22
N LEU A 314 -1.92 5.23 -17.98
CA LEU A 314 -2.95 4.24 -17.65
C LEU A 314 -4.34 4.88 -17.61
N VAL A 315 -4.42 6.06 -17.02
CA VAL A 315 -5.62 6.90 -16.97
C VAL A 315 -5.20 8.35 -16.75
N GLY A 316 -5.86 9.29 -17.42
CA GLY A 316 -5.57 10.72 -17.38
C GLY A 316 -6.77 11.57 -16.97
N ILE A 317 -6.49 12.81 -16.57
CA ILE A 317 -7.52 13.85 -16.44
C ILE A 317 -8.16 14.03 -17.81
N GLY A 318 -9.51 14.02 -17.85
CA GLY A 318 -10.28 14.10 -19.09
C GLY A 318 -10.69 12.74 -19.67
N ASP A 319 -10.12 11.62 -19.20
CA ASP A 319 -10.55 10.28 -19.62
C ASP A 319 -11.94 9.94 -19.06
N SER A 320 -12.70 9.15 -19.81
CA SER A 320 -14.06 8.75 -19.44
C SER A 320 -14.08 7.92 -18.15
N VAL A 321 -15.00 8.22 -17.25
CA VAL A 321 -15.20 7.46 -16.00
C VAL A 321 -15.99 6.18 -16.31
N PRO A 322 -15.47 4.98 -15.98
CA PRO A 322 -16.18 3.73 -16.22
C PRO A 322 -17.55 3.67 -15.56
N GLY A 323 -18.59 3.42 -16.38
CA GLY A 323 -19.97 3.28 -15.91
C GLY A 323 -20.69 4.59 -15.58
N GLU A 324 -20.10 5.77 -15.90
CA GLU A 324 -20.75 7.08 -15.83
C GLU A 324 -20.93 7.66 -17.23
N ILE A 325 -22.12 8.18 -17.52
CA ILE A 325 -22.45 8.74 -18.85
C ILE A 325 -21.91 10.17 -18.93
N ASN A 326 -21.09 10.47 -19.93
CA ASN A 326 -20.55 11.79 -20.20
C ASN A 326 -19.74 12.40 -19.03
N ALA A 327 -19.21 11.57 -18.13
CA ALA A 327 -18.35 11.99 -17.06
C ALA A 327 -16.88 11.68 -17.36
N THR A 328 -16.00 12.61 -17.00
CA THR A 328 -14.56 12.46 -17.14
C THR A 328 -13.87 12.68 -15.81
N PHE A 329 -12.74 11.98 -15.61
CA PHE A 329 -11.91 12.19 -14.42
C PHE A 329 -11.37 13.62 -14.39
N ASN A 330 -11.44 14.25 -13.22
CA ASN A 330 -10.85 15.56 -12.96
C ASN A 330 -9.85 15.56 -11.79
N ARG A 331 -9.78 14.48 -11.00
CA ARG A 331 -8.86 14.36 -9.89
C ARG A 331 -8.49 12.90 -9.62
N PHE A 332 -7.23 12.67 -9.23
CA PHE A 332 -6.70 11.39 -8.76
C PHE A 332 -6.03 11.54 -7.41
N GLY A 333 -6.02 10.47 -6.62
CA GLY A 333 -5.25 10.40 -5.37
C GLY A 333 -3.80 10.02 -5.62
N GLU A 334 -2.94 10.36 -4.67
CA GLU A 334 -1.53 9.98 -4.70
C GLU A 334 -1.27 8.53 -4.25
N ALA A 335 -2.19 7.96 -3.48
CA ALA A 335 -2.05 6.62 -2.91
C ALA A 335 -2.46 5.56 -3.94
N LEU A 336 -1.50 5.09 -4.73
CA LEU A 336 -1.69 4.03 -5.72
C LEU A 336 -1.22 2.70 -5.16
N SER A 337 -2.00 1.63 -5.33
CA SER A 337 -1.58 0.25 -5.07
C SER A 337 -1.30 -0.47 -6.37
N PHE A 338 -0.16 -1.17 -6.44
CA PHE A 338 0.26 -1.89 -7.64
C PHE A 338 0.84 -3.26 -7.27
N ASP A 339 0.33 -4.33 -7.86
CA ASP A 339 0.76 -5.71 -7.63
C ASP A 339 1.61 -6.33 -8.76
N GLY A 340 2.01 -5.52 -9.74
CA GLY A 340 2.74 -5.95 -10.94
C GLY A 340 1.86 -6.05 -12.19
N ARG A 341 0.54 -6.05 -12.03
CA ARG A 341 -0.44 -6.02 -13.12
C ARG A 341 -1.58 -5.05 -12.88
N TYR A 342 -2.20 -5.10 -11.70
CA TYR A 342 -3.37 -4.30 -11.37
C TYR A 342 -2.95 -3.07 -10.58
N VAL A 343 -3.51 -1.91 -10.96
CA VAL A 343 -3.31 -0.64 -10.26
C VAL A 343 -4.63 -0.20 -9.67
N ALA A 344 -4.73 -0.19 -8.35
CA ALA A 344 -5.90 0.37 -7.68
C ALA A 344 -5.63 1.82 -7.27
N PHE A 345 -6.65 2.66 -7.44
CA PHE A 345 -6.57 4.09 -7.19
C PHE A 345 -7.94 4.68 -6.82
N TRP A 346 -7.89 5.84 -6.18
CA TRP A 346 -9.04 6.71 -6.01
C TRP A 346 -9.09 7.74 -7.13
N GLY A 347 -10.29 8.01 -7.64
CA GLY A 347 -10.53 9.05 -8.63
C GLY A 347 -11.85 9.76 -8.39
N ALA A 348 -11.95 11.00 -8.88
CA ALA A 348 -13.15 11.83 -8.77
C ALA A 348 -13.53 12.45 -10.12
N TRP A 349 -14.81 12.86 -10.21
CA TRP A 349 -15.38 13.46 -11.41
C TRP A 349 -16.51 14.43 -11.07
N GLY A 350 -16.86 15.28 -12.02
CA GLY A 350 -17.87 16.32 -11.85
C GLY A 350 -17.34 17.54 -11.11
N GLU A 351 -18.14 18.60 -11.08
CA GLU A 351 -17.73 19.91 -10.51
C GLU A 351 -18.38 20.20 -9.16
N GLU A 352 -19.30 19.36 -8.69
CA GLU A 352 -20.02 19.59 -7.45
C GLU A 352 -19.16 19.23 -6.23
N PRO A 353 -18.81 20.19 -5.37
CA PRO A 353 -18.11 19.90 -4.12
C PRO A 353 -19.08 19.67 -2.96
N VAL A 354 -18.64 18.88 -2.00
CA VAL A 354 -19.24 18.79 -0.66
C VAL A 354 -18.29 19.50 0.30
N THR A 355 -18.83 20.45 1.10
CA THR A 355 -18.07 21.10 2.17
C THR A 355 -18.14 20.26 3.44
N LEU A 356 -17.00 20.06 4.07
CA LEU A 356 -16.86 19.40 5.37
C LEU A 356 -16.14 20.34 6.33
N TRP A 357 -16.55 20.35 7.60
CA TRP A 357 -15.82 21.00 8.67
C TRP A 357 -14.92 20.00 9.37
N LEU A 358 -13.63 20.32 9.49
CA LEU A 358 -12.62 19.51 10.17
C LEU A 358 -12.29 20.14 11.51
N ASP A 359 -12.42 19.37 12.58
CA ASP A 359 -12.00 19.78 13.92
C ASP A 359 -10.52 19.52 14.12
N CYS A 360 -9.83 20.45 14.78
CA CYS A 360 -8.45 20.19 15.19
C CYS A 360 -8.38 18.97 16.10
N PRO A 361 -7.31 18.13 15.99
CA PRO A 361 -7.14 16.96 16.84
C PRO A 361 -7.23 17.33 18.33
N THR A 362 -7.82 16.45 19.13
CA THR A 362 -7.96 16.63 20.59
C THR A 362 -6.85 15.93 21.37
N ASP A 363 -6.12 15.03 20.73
CA ASP A 363 -5.02 14.26 21.28
C ASP A 363 -3.78 14.34 20.39
N GLY A 364 -2.61 14.11 20.96
CA GLY A 364 -1.35 14.09 20.22
C GLY A 364 -0.29 15.03 20.80
N ASN A 365 0.54 15.59 19.92
CA ASN A 365 1.59 16.52 20.32
C ASN A 365 1.01 17.91 20.60
N GLU A 366 1.27 18.46 21.78
CA GLU A 366 0.71 19.75 22.23
C GLU A 366 1.06 20.92 21.29
N ASP A 367 2.26 20.93 20.73
CA ASP A 367 2.70 21.98 19.79
C ASP A 367 1.92 21.90 18.47
N MET A 368 1.61 20.68 18.01
CA MET A 368 0.77 20.45 16.84
C MET A 368 -0.68 20.91 17.07
N LEU A 369 -1.23 20.61 18.25
CA LEU A 369 -2.59 21.01 18.63
C LEU A 369 -2.70 22.54 18.75
N ALA A 370 -1.71 23.18 19.39
CA ALA A 370 -1.64 24.63 19.48
C ALA A 370 -1.54 25.28 18.11
N TYR A 371 -0.67 24.76 17.24
CA TYR A 371 -0.51 25.25 15.87
C TYR A 371 -1.81 25.11 15.07
N CYS A 372 -2.51 23.98 15.17
CA CYS A 372 -3.78 23.78 14.47
C CYS A 372 -4.79 24.86 14.87
N ARG A 373 -5.00 25.05 16.16
CA ARG A 373 -5.97 26.05 16.69
C ARG A 373 -5.60 27.48 16.34
N GLU A 374 -4.29 27.81 16.35
CA GLU A 374 -3.82 29.14 16.00
C GLU A 374 -4.05 29.48 14.52
N PHE A 375 -3.76 28.54 13.60
CA PHE A 375 -3.76 28.81 12.17
C PHE A 375 -5.06 28.41 11.45
N TYR A 376 -5.84 27.45 12.00
CA TYR A 376 -7.06 26.92 11.37
C TYR A 376 -8.32 27.18 12.19
N GLY A 377 -8.20 27.64 13.44
CA GLY A 377 -9.33 27.81 14.35
C GLY A 377 -9.80 26.47 14.94
N ASP A 378 -10.96 26.49 15.60
CA ASP A 378 -11.54 25.28 16.20
C ASP A 378 -12.02 24.29 15.12
N ASN A 379 -12.49 24.81 13.98
CA ASN A 379 -12.90 24.04 12.83
C ASN A 379 -12.48 24.72 11.52
N PHE A 380 -12.17 23.93 10.52
CA PHE A 380 -11.64 24.37 9.24
C PHE A 380 -12.45 23.76 8.07
N PRO A 381 -12.99 24.58 7.15
CA PRO A 381 -13.75 24.06 6.02
C PRO A 381 -12.81 23.48 4.96
N VAL A 382 -13.13 22.27 4.51
CA VAL A 382 -12.50 21.64 3.35
C VAL A 382 -13.57 21.24 2.35
N THR A 383 -13.17 21.12 1.09
CA THR A 383 -14.05 20.63 0.04
C THR A 383 -13.58 19.28 -0.48
N VAL A 384 -14.52 18.35 -0.61
CA VAL A 384 -14.31 17.05 -1.27
C VAL A 384 -15.21 16.95 -2.50
N PRO A 385 -14.79 16.23 -3.56
CA PRO A 385 -15.68 15.98 -4.69
C PRO A 385 -16.92 15.18 -4.24
N ALA A 386 -18.11 15.56 -4.71
CA ALA A 386 -19.33 14.80 -4.45
C ALA A 386 -19.29 13.41 -5.11
N ASN A 387 -18.72 13.33 -6.31
CA ASN A 387 -18.60 12.09 -7.04
C ASN A 387 -17.17 11.54 -6.96
N GLN A 388 -17.03 10.43 -6.29
CA GLN A 388 -15.77 9.75 -6.04
C GLN A 388 -15.92 8.25 -6.27
N GLY A 389 -14.81 7.58 -6.55
CA GLY A 389 -14.81 6.13 -6.69
C GLY A 389 -13.44 5.49 -6.45
N ILE A 390 -13.50 4.17 -6.26
CA ILE A 390 -12.34 3.29 -6.28
C ILE A 390 -12.32 2.56 -7.61
N PHE A 391 -11.16 2.57 -8.25
CA PHE A 391 -10.94 2.02 -9.58
C PHE A 391 -9.76 1.06 -9.59
N VAL A 392 -9.77 0.15 -10.56
CA VAL A 392 -8.64 -0.75 -10.85
C VAL A 392 -8.35 -0.73 -12.34
N ALA A 393 -7.12 -0.35 -12.70
CA ALA A 393 -6.62 -0.46 -14.07
C ALA A 393 -5.83 -1.76 -14.24
N ASP A 394 -6.11 -2.52 -15.29
CA ASP A 394 -5.31 -3.67 -15.71
C ASP A 394 -4.25 -3.20 -16.71
N THR A 395 -2.99 -3.19 -16.33
CA THR A 395 -1.87 -2.72 -17.15
C THR A 395 -1.65 -3.56 -18.41
N LYS A 396 -2.15 -4.79 -18.43
CA LYS A 396 -2.02 -5.72 -19.57
C LYS A 396 -3.05 -5.46 -20.65
N THR A 397 -4.29 -5.11 -20.27
CA THR A 397 -5.41 -4.90 -21.19
C THR A 397 -5.73 -3.43 -21.42
N GLY A 398 -5.27 -2.53 -20.55
CA GLY A 398 -5.62 -1.12 -20.55
C GLY A 398 -7.05 -0.82 -20.05
N VAL A 399 -7.77 -1.83 -19.57
CA VAL A 399 -9.15 -1.65 -19.09
C VAL A 399 -9.14 -1.10 -17.67
N VAL A 400 -9.97 -0.08 -17.43
CA VAL A 400 -10.24 0.47 -16.10
C VAL A 400 -11.61 0.01 -15.61
N HIS A 401 -11.64 -0.59 -14.42
CA HIS A 401 -12.86 -1.05 -13.75
C HIS A 401 -13.19 -0.14 -12.57
N ARG A 402 -14.44 0.27 -12.42
CA ARG A 402 -14.93 0.90 -11.18
C ARG A 402 -15.45 -0.19 -10.25
N VAL A 403 -14.98 -0.21 -9.01
CA VAL A 403 -15.38 -1.22 -8.01
C VAL A 403 -16.26 -0.64 -6.89
N ALA A 404 -16.17 0.67 -6.61
CA ALA A 404 -17.03 1.35 -5.66
C ALA A 404 -17.20 2.82 -6.05
N ARG A 405 -18.28 3.46 -5.56
CA ARG A 405 -18.54 4.91 -5.75
C ARG A 405 -19.31 5.50 -4.60
N THR A 406 -19.25 6.83 -4.45
CA THR A 406 -20.16 7.60 -3.57
C THR A 406 -21.58 7.64 -4.14
N GLY A 407 -22.55 8.05 -3.32
CA GLY A 407 -23.96 8.16 -3.71
C GLY A 407 -24.74 6.85 -3.63
N GLY A 408 -24.33 5.92 -2.78
CA GLY A 408 -24.99 4.68 -2.42
C GLY A 408 -24.66 4.35 -0.97
N ASP A 409 -23.93 3.25 -0.76
CA ASP A 409 -23.52 2.81 0.60
C ASP A 409 -22.38 3.66 1.17
N PHE A 410 -21.67 4.44 0.34
CA PHE A 410 -20.51 5.21 0.74
C PHE A 410 -20.77 6.71 0.62
N ALA A 411 -20.40 7.44 1.67
CA ALA A 411 -20.40 8.89 1.70
C ALA A 411 -19.07 9.47 1.22
N ASP A 412 -17.94 8.81 1.56
CA ASP A 412 -16.61 9.29 1.23
C ASP A 412 -15.56 8.17 1.25
N PHE A 413 -14.51 8.36 0.45
CA PHE A 413 -13.30 7.53 0.45
C PHE A 413 -12.07 8.32 0.94
N VAL A 414 -12.20 9.62 1.18
CA VAL A 414 -11.12 10.52 1.56
C VAL A 414 -11.10 10.72 3.06
N TYR A 415 -9.92 10.58 3.63
CA TYR A 415 -9.66 10.79 5.05
C TYR A 415 -8.70 11.94 5.25
N TRP A 416 -9.00 12.80 6.20
CA TRP A 416 -8.21 13.97 6.51
C TRP A 416 -7.37 13.72 7.76
N ASN A 417 -6.12 14.16 7.73
CA ASN A 417 -5.20 14.12 8.85
C ASN A 417 -4.41 15.41 8.93
N PHE A 418 -4.31 15.96 10.14
CA PHE A 418 -3.47 17.11 10.42
C PHE A 418 -2.06 16.61 10.73
N SER A 419 -1.09 16.94 9.88
CA SER A 419 0.26 16.42 9.97
C SER A 419 1.29 17.39 9.43
N GLY A 420 2.49 17.34 9.99
CA GLY A 420 3.61 18.21 9.71
C GLY A 420 4.43 18.42 10.96
N LYS A 421 5.35 19.38 10.95
CA LYS A 421 6.18 19.76 12.08
C LYS A 421 6.04 21.26 12.33
N PRO A 422 5.58 21.70 13.51
CA PRO A 422 5.52 23.11 13.83
C PRO A 422 6.91 23.78 13.73
N PRO A 423 7.02 24.99 13.19
CA PRO A 423 8.29 25.72 13.14
C PRO A 423 8.91 25.90 14.53
N GLY A 424 10.21 25.64 14.66
CA GLY A 424 10.94 25.80 15.92
C GLY A 424 10.79 24.67 16.94
N VAL A 425 9.98 23.67 16.66
CA VAL A 425 9.80 22.51 17.54
C VAL A 425 10.81 21.42 17.20
N GLY A 426 11.61 20.98 18.20
CA GLY A 426 12.49 19.82 18.13
C GLY A 426 13.83 20.05 17.46
N GLY A 427 14.46 21.22 17.69
CA GLY A 427 15.89 21.46 17.45
C GLY A 427 16.41 20.89 16.13
N SER A 428 15.92 21.36 15.01
CA SER A 428 16.48 21.05 13.72
C SER A 428 17.81 21.75 13.58
N GLU A 429 18.90 21.01 13.78
CA GLU A 429 20.13 21.33 13.10
C GLU A 429 19.86 21.21 11.59
N GLU A 430 20.46 22.08 10.77
CA GLU A 430 20.25 22.23 9.34
C GLU A 430 19.84 20.95 8.60
N GLY A 431 18.69 20.98 7.93
CA GLY A 431 18.26 19.95 6.97
C GLY A 431 17.01 19.14 7.31
N ASP A 432 16.36 19.36 8.44
CA ASP A 432 15.03 18.80 8.69
C ASP A 432 13.96 19.87 8.43
N ASP A 433 13.85 20.30 7.19
CA ASP A 433 12.73 21.13 6.70
C ASP A 433 11.47 20.26 6.67
N GLY A 434 11.01 19.91 7.87
CA GLY A 434 9.71 19.30 8.04
C GLY A 434 8.67 20.23 7.44
N GLU A 435 7.82 19.73 6.55
CA GLU A 435 6.74 20.56 6.01
C GLU A 435 5.90 21.11 7.16
N PRO A 436 5.47 22.38 7.10
CA PRO A 436 4.60 22.98 8.11
C PRO A 436 3.35 22.13 8.32
N PRO A 437 2.77 22.10 9.52
CA PRO A 437 1.54 21.39 9.78
C PRO A 437 0.43 21.91 8.87
N ARG A 438 -0.23 20.98 8.19
CA ARG A 438 -1.41 21.26 7.35
C ARG A 438 -2.36 20.08 7.33
N TRP A 439 -3.59 20.32 6.97
CA TRP A 439 -4.55 19.28 6.65
C TRP A 439 -4.15 18.60 5.35
N ARG A 440 -4.08 17.27 5.39
CA ARG A 440 -3.76 16.41 4.23
C ARG A 440 -4.85 15.39 4.05
N SER A 441 -5.30 15.25 2.82
CA SER A 441 -6.24 14.20 2.45
C SER A 441 -5.53 12.97 1.91
N THR A 442 -6.08 11.81 2.19
CA THR A 442 -5.60 10.54 1.62
C THR A 442 -6.76 9.58 1.44
N SER A 443 -6.66 8.74 0.43
CA SER A 443 -7.51 7.56 0.26
C SER A 443 -6.68 6.30 0.51
N PHE A 444 -7.33 5.24 0.96
CA PHE A 444 -6.67 3.99 1.32
C PHE A 444 -7.19 2.86 0.44
N VAL A 445 -6.31 2.30 -0.37
CA VAL A 445 -6.62 1.23 -1.32
C VAL A 445 -5.44 0.29 -1.45
N ALA A 446 -5.73 -1.03 -1.54
CA ALA A 446 -4.74 -2.07 -1.76
C ALA A 446 -5.30 -3.13 -2.70
N VAL A 447 -4.54 -3.54 -3.71
CA VAL A 447 -4.97 -4.52 -4.72
C VAL A 447 -4.09 -5.76 -4.70
N ALA A 448 -4.72 -6.90 -4.96
CA ALA A 448 -4.03 -8.15 -5.23
C ALA A 448 -4.66 -8.84 -6.45
N GLY A 449 -3.83 -9.20 -7.42
CA GLY A 449 -4.22 -10.06 -8.53
C GLY A 449 -4.54 -11.47 -8.03
N GLY A 450 -5.61 -12.00 -8.56
CA GLY A 450 -6.05 -13.36 -8.34
C GLY A 450 -5.75 -14.27 -9.55
N PRO A 451 -6.11 -15.54 -9.46
CA PRO A 451 -6.03 -16.47 -10.58
C PRO A 451 -6.97 -16.06 -11.72
N ASP A 452 -6.74 -16.59 -12.92
CA ASP A 452 -7.59 -16.42 -14.12
C ASP A 452 -7.89 -14.95 -14.48
N ASN A 453 -6.89 -14.10 -14.35
CA ASN A 453 -7.01 -12.65 -14.64
C ASN A 453 -8.07 -11.94 -13.78
N THR A 454 -8.34 -12.44 -12.58
CA THR A 454 -9.17 -11.76 -11.58
C THR A 454 -8.33 -10.86 -10.68
N PHE A 455 -8.99 -10.01 -9.91
CA PHE A 455 -8.37 -9.24 -8.84
C PHE A 455 -9.34 -9.07 -7.67
N MET A 456 -8.81 -8.75 -6.52
CA MET A 456 -9.55 -8.20 -5.38
C MET A 456 -8.89 -6.89 -4.96
N VAL A 457 -9.71 -5.95 -4.52
CA VAL A 457 -9.24 -4.68 -3.95
C VAL A 457 -9.82 -4.49 -2.56
N ALA A 458 -8.97 -4.21 -1.60
CA ALA A 458 -9.35 -3.75 -0.27
C ALA A 458 -9.27 -2.22 -0.24
N PHE A 459 -10.27 -1.57 0.34
CA PHE A 459 -10.29 -0.11 0.48
C PHE A 459 -10.96 0.30 1.78
N LYS A 460 -10.57 1.47 2.29
CA LYS A 460 -11.24 2.10 3.42
C LYS A 460 -12.28 3.09 2.90
N ALA A 461 -13.48 3.05 3.47
CA ALA A 461 -14.56 3.95 3.12
C ALA A 461 -15.38 4.32 4.35
N ARG A 462 -16.06 5.45 4.26
CA ARG A 462 -17.02 5.94 5.25
C ARG A 462 -18.43 5.82 4.70
N SER A 463 -19.30 5.16 5.45
CA SER A 463 -20.75 5.20 5.24
C SER A 463 -21.37 6.36 6.00
N GLY A 464 -22.65 6.59 5.80
CA GLY A 464 -23.39 7.70 6.39
C GLY A 464 -23.72 8.78 5.35
N VAL A 465 -24.21 9.91 5.82
CA VAL A 465 -24.63 11.05 4.98
C VAL A 465 -23.96 12.30 5.53
N VAL A 466 -23.56 13.20 4.66
CA VAL A 466 -23.10 14.54 5.08
C VAL A 466 -24.31 15.40 5.36
N ASP A 467 -24.38 16.00 6.55
CA ASP A 467 -25.37 17.02 6.88
C ASP A 467 -25.10 18.29 6.08
N PRO A 468 -26.03 18.76 5.24
CA PRO A 468 -25.80 19.92 4.41
C PRO A 468 -25.78 21.26 5.18
N VAL A 469 -26.20 21.26 6.46
CA VAL A 469 -26.23 22.46 7.31
C VAL A 469 -25.03 22.52 8.25
N GLU A 470 -24.77 21.41 8.94
CA GLU A 470 -23.66 21.30 9.89
C GLU A 470 -22.34 20.91 9.21
N HIS A 471 -22.36 20.47 7.94
CA HIS A 471 -21.20 20.05 7.16
C HIS A 471 -20.36 18.95 7.85
N THR A 472 -21.01 18.09 8.60
CA THR A 472 -20.41 16.94 9.30
C THR A 472 -21.07 15.65 8.85
N TYR A 473 -20.46 14.51 9.15
CA TYR A 473 -21.08 13.21 8.85
C TYR A 473 -22.10 12.85 9.92
N LEU A 474 -23.30 12.49 9.49
CA LEU A 474 -24.34 11.92 10.36
C LEU A 474 -24.11 10.41 10.50
N SER A 475 -23.93 9.96 11.76
CA SER A 475 -23.72 8.55 12.11
C SER A 475 -22.68 7.84 11.23
N PRO A 476 -21.47 8.37 11.10
CA PRO A 476 -20.46 7.80 10.22
C PRO A 476 -20.01 6.42 10.72
N VAL A 477 -19.86 5.48 9.79
CA VAL A 477 -19.24 4.19 10.06
C VAL A 477 -18.05 4.03 9.12
N ASP A 478 -16.86 4.01 9.68
CA ASP A 478 -15.64 3.73 8.94
C ASP A 478 -15.47 2.22 8.79
N GLY A 479 -15.13 1.76 7.59
CA GLY A 479 -14.94 0.33 7.33
C GLY A 479 -13.81 0.03 6.36
N ILE A 480 -13.34 -1.22 6.40
CA ILE A 480 -12.53 -1.82 5.37
C ILE A 480 -13.43 -2.78 4.58
N TYR A 481 -13.47 -2.55 3.30
CA TYR A 481 -14.29 -3.28 2.34
C TYR A 481 -13.40 -4.05 1.38
N LEU A 482 -13.90 -5.18 0.90
CA LEU A 482 -13.29 -5.97 -0.15
C LEU A 482 -14.20 -5.95 -1.36
N ALA A 483 -13.64 -5.72 -2.55
CA ALA A 483 -14.38 -5.73 -3.79
C ALA A 483 -13.68 -6.53 -4.88
N ASP A 484 -14.46 -7.03 -5.82
CA ASP A 484 -14.04 -7.52 -7.13
C ASP A 484 -14.80 -6.75 -8.24
N THR A 485 -14.80 -7.25 -9.47
CA THR A 485 -15.53 -6.63 -10.59
C THR A 485 -17.05 -6.67 -10.44
N SER A 486 -17.60 -7.44 -9.51
CA SER A 486 -19.04 -7.79 -9.44
C SER A 486 -19.70 -7.42 -8.13
N SER A 487 -18.96 -7.33 -7.04
CA SER A 487 -19.52 -7.17 -5.69
C SER A 487 -18.59 -6.44 -4.73
N VAL A 488 -19.17 -5.94 -3.65
CA VAL A 488 -18.47 -5.33 -2.51
C VAL A 488 -18.95 -6.03 -1.24
N ALA A 489 -18.03 -6.37 -0.36
CA ALA A 489 -18.32 -6.95 0.95
C ALA A 489 -17.64 -6.16 2.07
N THR A 490 -18.33 -5.93 3.18
CA THR A 490 -17.74 -5.39 4.41
C THR A 490 -16.87 -6.47 5.05
N LEU A 491 -15.59 -6.17 5.25
CA LEU A 491 -14.69 -7.03 6.03
C LEU A 491 -14.75 -6.70 7.51
N LEU A 492 -14.60 -5.42 7.82
CA LEU A 492 -14.59 -4.88 9.18
C LEU A 492 -15.14 -3.46 9.16
N ASP A 493 -15.83 -3.08 10.23
CA ASP A 493 -16.25 -1.70 10.45
C ASP A 493 -16.23 -1.32 11.94
N THR A 494 -16.40 -0.03 12.22
CA THR A 494 -16.33 0.52 13.57
C THR A 494 -17.53 0.18 14.46
N THR A 495 -18.52 -0.56 13.97
CA THR A 495 -19.64 -1.10 14.79
C THR A 495 -19.35 -2.49 15.34
N MET A 496 -18.37 -3.18 14.77
CA MET A 496 -18.05 -4.56 15.10
C MET A 496 -17.33 -4.71 16.44
N ASP A 497 -17.48 -5.89 17.04
CA ASP A 497 -16.83 -6.25 18.31
C ASP A 497 -15.31 -6.39 18.11
N GLY A 498 -14.53 -5.75 19.00
CA GLY A 498 -13.07 -5.82 18.96
C GLY A 498 -12.51 -7.22 19.15
N GLN A 499 -13.19 -8.09 19.88
CA GLN A 499 -12.78 -9.47 20.09
C GLN A 499 -12.86 -10.36 18.83
N LEU A 500 -13.51 -9.88 17.75
CA LEU A 500 -13.43 -10.52 16.42
C LEU A 500 -12.02 -10.47 15.82
N LEU A 501 -11.28 -9.38 16.11
CA LEU A 501 -9.89 -9.20 15.65
C LEU A 501 -8.89 -9.81 16.63
N ASP A 502 -9.06 -9.52 17.90
CA ASP A 502 -8.14 -9.98 18.95
C ASP A 502 -8.95 -10.48 20.16
N PRO A 503 -8.95 -11.79 20.45
CA PRO A 503 -9.63 -12.32 21.64
C PRO A 503 -9.15 -11.72 22.96
N ALA A 504 -7.97 -11.08 23.00
CA ALA A 504 -7.44 -10.38 24.16
C ALA A 504 -7.91 -8.92 24.27
N ALA A 505 -8.68 -8.43 23.30
CA ALA A 505 -9.27 -7.09 23.38
C ALA A 505 -10.20 -6.96 24.60
N PRO A 506 -10.34 -5.77 25.18
CA PRO A 506 -11.26 -5.54 26.30
C PRO A 506 -12.65 -6.05 25.98
N ALA A 507 -13.29 -6.73 26.94
CA ALA A 507 -14.64 -7.24 26.75
C ALA A 507 -15.63 -6.09 26.51
N GLY A 508 -16.48 -6.22 25.50
CA GLY A 508 -17.40 -5.15 25.09
C GLY A 508 -16.77 -4.02 24.27
N SER A 509 -15.47 -4.11 23.97
CA SER A 509 -14.83 -3.12 23.09
C SER A 509 -15.38 -3.18 21.67
N LYS A 510 -15.42 -2.03 21.01
CA LYS A 510 -15.70 -1.90 19.58
C LYS A 510 -14.44 -1.54 18.82
N ILE A 511 -14.39 -1.89 17.55
CA ILE A 511 -13.36 -1.37 16.65
C ILE A 511 -13.55 0.15 16.57
N SER A 512 -12.51 0.91 16.90
CA SER A 512 -12.54 2.37 16.91
C SER A 512 -11.79 2.99 15.73
N THR A 513 -10.72 2.33 15.27
CA THR A 513 -9.93 2.78 14.13
C THR A 513 -9.53 1.61 13.25
N LEU A 514 -9.44 1.86 11.95
CA LEU A 514 -9.03 0.90 10.94
C LEU A 514 -8.07 1.58 9.96
N GLY A 515 -7.02 0.87 9.55
CA GLY A 515 -6.07 1.37 8.57
C GLY A 515 -5.52 0.26 7.68
N ILE A 516 -5.34 0.59 6.42
CA ILE A 516 -4.63 -0.20 5.41
C ILE A 516 -3.61 0.67 4.70
N GLU A 517 -2.65 0.06 4.03
CA GLU A 517 -1.64 0.70 3.20
C GLU A 517 -1.71 0.11 1.79
N ARG A 518 -1.20 0.82 0.79
CA ARG A 518 -1.24 0.40 -0.63
C ARG A 518 -0.56 -0.97 -0.89
N GLU A 519 0.33 -1.42 -0.02
CA GLU A 519 0.99 -2.72 -0.09
C GLU A 519 0.56 -3.66 1.04
N SER A 520 -0.58 -3.40 1.65
CA SER A 520 -1.20 -4.26 2.67
C SER A 520 -1.88 -5.50 2.10
N PHE A 521 -2.07 -5.58 0.78
CA PHE A 521 -2.74 -6.71 0.13
C PHE A 521 -1.84 -7.29 -0.96
N ARG A 522 -1.34 -8.51 -0.76
CA ARG A 522 -0.46 -9.21 -1.69
C ARG A 522 -0.80 -10.70 -1.76
N GLY A 523 -1.06 -11.20 -2.97
CA GLY A 523 -1.56 -12.56 -3.15
C GLY A 523 -2.88 -12.76 -2.41
N SER A 524 -2.95 -13.73 -1.51
CA SER A 524 -4.13 -13.93 -0.66
C SER A 524 -4.08 -13.21 0.69
N TRP A 525 -2.98 -12.54 1.05
CA TRP A 525 -2.80 -11.92 2.36
C TRP A 525 -3.25 -10.47 2.40
N LEU A 526 -4.06 -10.12 3.41
CA LEU A 526 -4.40 -8.74 3.74
C LEU A 526 -3.96 -8.45 5.18
N ALA A 527 -3.22 -7.35 5.39
CA ALA A 527 -2.82 -6.86 6.69
C ALA A 527 -3.46 -5.49 6.97
N ILE A 528 -3.84 -5.27 8.23
CA ILE A 528 -4.48 -4.03 8.69
C ILE A 528 -3.89 -3.57 10.01
N THR A 529 -4.03 -2.28 10.31
CA THR A 529 -3.99 -1.77 11.69
C THR A 529 -5.40 -1.61 12.21
N ALA A 530 -5.61 -1.87 13.49
CA ALA A 530 -6.89 -1.59 14.15
C ALA A 530 -6.67 -1.14 15.59
N GLY A 531 -7.52 -0.22 16.03
CA GLY A 531 -7.73 0.15 17.43
C GLY A 531 -9.08 -0.34 17.90
N MET A 532 -9.19 -0.70 19.17
CA MET A 532 -10.39 -1.18 19.83
C MET A 532 -10.52 -0.47 21.17
N VAL A 533 -11.71 0.02 21.48
CA VAL A 533 -11.98 0.79 22.71
C VAL A 533 -13.27 0.29 23.35
N GLU A 534 -13.26 0.12 24.66
CA GLU A 534 -14.44 -0.11 25.47
C GLU A 534 -14.95 1.24 25.98
N SER A 535 -16.22 1.58 25.67
CA SER A 535 -16.76 2.93 25.80
C SER A 535 -16.95 3.42 27.25
N VAL A 536 -17.05 2.52 28.24
CA VAL A 536 -17.32 2.88 29.63
C VAL A 536 -16.02 3.05 30.43
N SER A 537 -15.09 2.09 30.30
CA SER A 537 -13.81 2.08 31.01
C SER A 537 -12.70 2.78 30.25
N GLU A 538 -12.92 3.13 28.97
CA GLU A 538 -11.90 3.62 28.03
C GLU A 538 -10.71 2.65 27.84
N ALA A 539 -10.87 1.41 28.29
CA ALA A 539 -9.85 0.39 28.09
C ALA A 539 -9.65 0.16 26.59
N SER A 540 -8.42 0.25 26.15
CA SER A 540 -8.09 0.22 24.73
C SER A 540 -7.04 -0.81 24.39
N MET A 541 -7.08 -1.31 23.18
CA MET A 541 -6.07 -2.11 22.54
C MET A 541 -5.85 -1.64 21.10
N ALA A 542 -4.62 -1.67 20.64
CA ALA A 542 -4.31 -1.46 19.22
C ALA A 542 -3.34 -2.53 18.76
N GLY A 543 -3.33 -2.83 17.46
CA GLY A 543 -2.45 -3.84 16.90
C GLY A 543 -2.45 -3.87 15.37
N ILE A 544 -1.66 -4.81 14.87
CA ILE A 544 -1.60 -5.18 13.47
C ILE A 544 -2.12 -6.60 13.34
N TYR A 545 -3.04 -6.79 12.41
CA TYR A 545 -3.73 -8.06 12.17
C TYR A 545 -3.63 -8.42 10.71
N VAL A 546 -3.67 -9.72 10.42
CA VAL A 546 -3.55 -10.26 9.08
C VAL A 546 -4.57 -11.37 8.86
N SER A 547 -5.10 -11.46 7.66
CA SER A 547 -5.96 -12.57 7.25
C SER A 547 -5.69 -12.98 5.81
N LYS A 548 -6.12 -14.20 5.47
CA LYS A 548 -6.12 -14.69 4.09
C LYS A 548 -7.49 -14.48 3.46
N MET A 549 -7.50 -13.76 2.34
CA MET A 549 -8.71 -13.39 1.60
C MET A 549 -9.13 -14.51 0.65
N TYR A 550 -9.62 -15.62 1.22
CA TYR A 550 -10.21 -16.71 0.46
C TYR A 550 -11.25 -17.50 1.27
N ASN A 551 -12.16 -18.16 0.60
CA ASN A 551 -13.10 -19.11 1.21
C ASN A 551 -12.52 -20.53 1.14
N SER A 552 -12.32 -21.20 2.30
CA SER A 552 -11.94 -22.62 2.32
C SER A 552 -13.05 -23.49 1.74
N ILE A 553 -12.68 -24.49 0.95
CA ILE A 553 -13.61 -25.43 0.33
C ILE A 553 -13.51 -26.78 1.06
N PRO A 554 -14.61 -27.35 1.57
CA PRO A 554 -14.60 -28.69 2.15
C PRO A 554 -14.25 -29.74 1.08
N LEU A 555 -13.82 -30.92 1.52
CA LEU A 555 -13.43 -32.03 0.64
C LEU A 555 -14.46 -32.34 -0.48
N SER A 556 -15.76 -32.26 -0.15
CA SER A 556 -16.83 -32.48 -1.13
C SER A 556 -16.89 -31.43 -2.26
N GLY A 557 -16.28 -30.27 -2.07
CA GLY A 557 -16.21 -29.17 -3.05
C GLY A 557 -14.94 -29.14 -3.87
N ILE A 558 -13.94 -29.99 -3.55
CA ILE A 558 -12.68 -30.03 -4.29
C ILE A 558 -12.90 -30.68 -5.66
N ARG A 559 -12.52 -30.00 -6.72
CA ARG A 559 -12.57 -30.55 -8.09
C ARG A 559 -11.42 -31.53 -8.29
N GLN A 560 -11.68 -32.64 -8.96
CA GLN A 560 -10.64 -33.60 -9.35
C GLN A 560 -9.94 -33.10 -10.60
N GLY A 561 -8.62 -33.29 -10.68
CA GLY A 561 -7.76 -32.91 -11.80
C GLY A 561 -6.50 -32.18 -11.37
N GLU A 562 -5.79 -31.65 -12.31
CA GLU A 562 -4.50 -31.01 -12.09
C GLU A 562 -4.66 -29.54 -11.66
N TYR A 563 -3.89 -29.15 -10.67
CA TYR A 563 -3.75 -27.79 -10.20
C TYR A 563 -2.29 -27.37 -10.40
N GLU A 564 -2.04 -26.27 -11.08
CA GLU A 564 -0.71 -25.77 -11.35
C GLU A 564 -0.49 -24.38 -10.73
N VAL A 565 0.71 -24.16 -10.21
CA VAL A 565 1.18 -22.83 -9.83
C VAL A 565 1.70 -22.14 -11.08
N ALA A 566 1.17 -20.93 -11.35
CA ALA A 566 1.69 -20.12 -12.45
C ALA A 566 3.19 -19.85 -12.28
N PRO A 567 3.98 -19.98 -13.34
CA PRO A 567 5.42 -19.69 -13.28
C PRO A 567 5.66 -18.21 -13.03
N ASP A 568 6.68 -17.89 -12.26
CA ASP A 568 7.06 -16.50 -11.89
C ASP A 568 7.57 -15.67 -13.09
N SER A 569 7.88 -16.32 -14.22
CA SER A 569 8.28 -15.66 -15.47
C SER A 569 7.74 -16.42 -16.69
N THR A 570 7.50 -15.68 -17.77
CA THR A 570 7.04 -16.22 -19.06
C THR A 570 8.05 -17.21 -19.71
N GLU A 571 9.31 -17.21 -19.27
CA GLU A 571 10.37 -18.10 -19.77
C GLU A 571 10.49 -19.41 -18.96
N ALA A 572 9.82 -19.52 -17.81
CA ALA A 572 9.91 -20.73 -16.99
C ALA A 572 9.15 -21.89 -17.65
N LYS A 573 9.85 -23.01 -17.82
CA LYS A 573 9.24 -24.23 -18.40
C LYS A 573 8.18 -24.79 -17.45
N LYS A 574 7.04 -25.25 -17.98
CA LYS A 574 5.95 -25.93 -17.22
C LYS A 574 6.47 -27.09 -16.35
N SER A 575 7.58 -27.73 -16.73
CA SER A 575 8.26 -28.76 -15.93
C SER A 575 8.88 -28.29 -14.63
N GLN A 576 9.05 -26.98 -14.44
CA GLN A 576 9.64 -26.36 -13.23
C GLN A 576 8.59 -25.74 -12.30
N SER A 577 7.29 -25.85 -12.62
CA SER A 577 6.21 -25.38 -11.77
C SER A 577 5.75 -26.44 -10.75
N THR A 578 5.21 -25.99 -9.63
CA THR A 578 4.50 -26.83 -8.66
C THR A 578 3.20 -27.30 -9.29
N SER A 579 2.90 -28.60 -9.25
CA SER A 579 1.64 -29.17 -9.73
C SER A 579 1.10 -30.25 -8.78
N ILE A 580 -0.21 -30.31 -8.64
CA ILE A 580 -0.92 -31.24 -7.74
C ILE A 580 -2.12 -31.82 -8.50
N ASP A 581 -2.15 -33.12 -8.68
CA ASP A 581 -3.28 -33.86 -9.25
C ASP A 581 -4.15 -34.41 -8.13
N VAL A 582 -5.41 -33.97 -8.06
CA VAL A 582 -6.40 -34.40 -7.06
C VAL A 582 -7.29 -35.49 -7.65
N LYS A 583 -7.33 -36.65 -6.99
CA LYS A 583 -8.09 -37.84 -7.37
C LYS A 583 -9.41 -37.95 -6.59
N LYS A 584 -10.18 -38.99 -6.92
CA LYS A 584 -11.39 -39.38 -6.16
C LYS A 584 -11.06 -39.52 -4.66
N LYS A 585 -12.02 -39.16 -3.82
CA LYS A 585 -11.91 -39.18 -2.35
C LYS A 585 -10.86 -38.21 -1.76
N GLY A 586 -10.36 -37.26 -2.55
CA GLY A 586 -9.42 -36.26 -2.08
C GLY A 586 -7.99 -36.78 -1.92
N GLU A 587 -7.64 -37.92 -2.47
CA GLU A 587 -6.25 -38.34 -2.63
C GLU A 587 -5.57 -37.40 -3.60
N PHE A 588 -4.30 -37.02 -3.35
CA PHE A 588 -3.53 -36.22 -4.27
C PHE A 588 -2.10 -36.74 -4.43
N SER A 589 -1.55 -36.45 -5.59
CA SER A 589 -0.14 -36.66 -5.91
C SER A 589 0.37 -35.47 -6.73
N GLY A 590 1.66 -35.15 -6.61
CA GLY A 590 2.20 -34.00 -7.34
C GLY A 590 3.64 -33.73 -7.03
N LYS A 591 4.09 -32.55 -7.43
CA LYS A 591 5.45 -32.05 -7.15
C LYS A 591 5.38 -30.63 -6.62
N LEU A 592 6.18 -30.35 -5.61
CA LEU A 592 6.46 -29.01 -5.10
C LEU A 592 7.84 -28.59 -5.59
N VAL A 593 7.94 -27.43 -6.18
CA VAL A 593 9.24 -26.87 -6.63
C VAL A 593 9.60 -25.70 -5.73
N ILE A 594 10.73 -25.82 -5.03
CA ILE A 594 11.28 -24.78 -4.15
C ILE A 594 12.73 -24.55 -4.62
N ASP A 595 13.07 -23.32 -4.94
CA ASP A 595 14.40 -22.91 -5.42
C ASP A 595 14.94 -23.85 -6.52
N GLY A 596 14.07 -24.19 -7.49
CA GLY A 596 14.39 -25.09 -8.61
C GLY A 596 14.50 -26.58 -8.24
N THR A 597 14.40 -26.95 -6.96
CA THR A 597 14.46 -28.35 -6.51
C THR A 597 13.04 -28.92 -6.40
N LYS A 598 12.85 -30.13 -6.95
CA LYS A 598 11.58 -30.84 -6.95
C LYS A 598 11.44 -31.75 -5.74
N TYR A 599 10.28 -31.71 -5.09
CA TYR A 599 9.90 -32.58 -3.97
C TYR A 599 8.57 -33.25 -4.29
N GLU A 600 8.47 -34.56 -4.08
CA GLU A 600 7.21 -35.28 -4.27
C GLU A 600 6.19 -34.94 -3.19
N LEU A 601 4.95 -34.71 -3.64
CA LEU A 601 3.76 -34.53 -2.80
C LEU A 601 2.83 -35.74 -2.96
N ARG A 602 2.37 -36.28 -1.82
CA ARG A 602 1.34 -37.34 -1.78
C ARG A 602 0.56 -37.23 -0.47
N GLY A 603 -0.74 -37.44 -0.54
CA GLY A 603 -1.56 -37.41 0.65
C GLY A 603 -3.04 -37.49 0.36
N THR A 604 -3.82 -37.11 1.37
CA THR A 604 -5.28 -37.08 1.28
C THR A 604 -5.78 -35.85 2.03
N PHE A 605 -6.71 -35.11 1.44
CA PHE A 605 -7.39 -34.02 2.11
C PHE A 605 -8.32 -34.55 3.20
N ASN A 606 -8.32 -33.85 4.34
CA ASN A 606 -9.30 -34.10 5.39
C ASN A 606 -10.68 -33.52 5.01
N LYS A 607 -11.70 -33.71 5.88
CA LYS A 607 -13.08 -33.24 5.62
C LYS A 607 -13.18 -31.71 5.39
N SER A 608 -12.29 -30.93 5.99
CA SER A 608 -12.25 -29.46 5.82
C SER A 608 -11.47 -29.00 4.57
N GLY A 609 -11.00 -29.94 3.73
CA GLY A 609 -10.23 -29.59 2.52
C GLY A 609 -8.79 -29.21 2.80
N GLU A 610 -8.21 -29.67 3.91
CA GLU A 610 -6.81 -29.43 4.26
C GLU A 610 -6.00 -30.73 4.22
N ALA A 611 -4.76 -30.64 3.73
CA ALA A 611 -3.78 -31.71 3.79
C ALA A 611 -2.43 -31.20 4.33
N ARG A 612 -1.67 -32.10 4.97
CA ARG A 612 -0.34 -31.78 5.50
C ARG A 612 0.63 -32.90 5.18
N GLN A 613 1.83 -32.51 4.78
CA GLN A 613 2.93 -33.44 4.51
C GLN A 613 4.25 -32.84 5.02
N SER A 614 5.12 -33.69 5.50
CA SER A 614 6.50 -33.29 5.84
C SER A 614 7.46 -33.80 4.78
N ILE A 615 8.27 -32.89 4.24
CA ILE A 615 9.35 -33.21 3.29
C ILE A 615 10.70 -32.91 3.91
N ARG A 616 11.76 -33.54 3.40
CA ARG A 616 13.14 -33.28 3.79
C ARG A 616 13.85 -32.50 2.68
N THR A 617 14.38 -31.33 3.02
CA THR A 617 15.22 -30.52 2.13
C THR A 617 16.68 -30.59 2.58
N LYS A 618 17.58 -30.00 1.80
CA LYS A 618 19.00 -29.86 2.21
C LYS A 618 19.17 -29.06 3.49
N SER A 619 18.26 -28.10 3.72
CA SER A 619 18.30 -27.19 4.87
C SER A 619 17.53 -27.70 6.10
N GLY A 620 16.88 -28.88 6.00
CA GLY A 620 16.13 -29.45 7.12
C GLY A 620 14.73 -29.96 6.78
N ARG A 621 13.93 -30.15 7.82
CA ARG A 621 12.55 -30.61 7.68
C ARG A 621 11.62 -29.44 7.35
N VAL A 622 10.80 -29.60 6.32
CA VAL A 622 9.80 -28.62 5.85
C VAL A 622 8.41 -29.21 6.01
N LEU A 623 7.51 -28.46 6.61
CA LEU A 623 6.09 -28.78 6.68
C LEU A 623 5.36 -28.16 5.49
N VAL A 624 4.75 -28.98 4.65
CA VAL A 624 3.87 -28.56 3.56
C VAL A 624 2.42 -28.65 4.03
N ARG A 625 1.68 -27.57 3.85
CA ARG A 625 0.24 -27.48 4.09
C ARG A 625 -0.45 -27.09 2.80
N ILE A 626 -1.52 -27.79 2.42
CA ILE A 626 -2.32 -27.56 1.23
C ILE A 626 -3.76 -27.34 1.70
N VAL A 627 -4.37 -26.23 1.31
CA VAL A 627 -5.77 -25.91 1.63
C VAL A 627 -6.53 -25.70 0.34
N ALA A 628 -7.61 -26.42 0.16
CA ALA A 628 -8.53 -26.16 -0.93
C ALA A 628 -9.34 -24.89 -0.64
N ALA A 629 -9.36 -23.97 -1.59
CA ALA A 629 -9.94 -22.65 -1.41
C ALA A 629 -10.62 -22.14 -2.68
N LYS A 630 -11.40 -21.06 -2.53
CA LYS A 630 -11.98 -20.29 -3.61
C LYS A 630 -11.51 -18.85 -3.48
N VAL A 631 -10.79 -18.36 -4.48
CA VAL A 631 -10.27 -17.00 -4.55
C VAL A 631 -10.93 -16.31 -5.73
N SER A 632 -11.64 -15.21 -5.51
CA SER A 632 -12.40 -14.50 -6.56
C SER A 632 -13.26 -15.43 -7.44
N GLY A 633 -13.92 -16.39 -6.82
CA GLY A 633 -14.74 -17.38 -7.55
C GLY A 633 -13.98 -18.58 -8.12
N VAL A 634 -12.68 -18.52 -8.27
CA VAL A 634 -11.83 -19.57 -8.85
C VAL A 634 -11.40 -20.59 -7.80
N ARG A 635 -11.47 -21.89 -8.12
CA ARG A 635 -10.98 -22.95 -7.24
C ARG A 635 -9.47 -23.07 -7.33
N VAL A 636 -8.84 -23.07 -6.16
CA VAL A 636 -7.39 -23.12 -6.01
C VAL A 636 -6.98 -24.08 -4.89
N LEU A 637 -5.71 -24.48 -4.90
CA LEU A 637 -5.05 -25.04 -3.73
C LEU A 637 -4.04 -24.02 -3.22
N ASP A 638 -4.23 -23.55 -1.98
CA ASP A 638 -3.25 -22.69 -1.28
C ASP A 638 -2.15 -23.60 -0.72
N VAL A 639 -0.98 -23.55 -1.34
CA VAL A 639 0.17 -24.39 -1.02
C VAL A 639 1.17 -23.58 -0.22
N THR A 640 1.40 -23.97 1.03
CA THR A 640 2.39 -23.35 1.90
C THR A 640 3.45 -24.38 2.33
N ALA A 641 4.71 -23.96 2.39
CA ALA A 641 5.79 -24.80 2.89
C ALA A 641 6.71 -23.99 3.81
N THR A 642 6.92 -24.47 5.04
CA THR A 642 7.65 -23.74 6.08
C THR A 642 8.60 -24.65 6.85
N GLY A 643 9.71 -24.10 7.34
CA GLY A 643 10.76 -24.80 8.08
C GLY A 643 12.02 -25.02 7.25
N GLY A 644 13.14 -25.34 7.90
CA GLY A 644 14.42 -25.55 7.22
C GLY A 644 14.87 -24.37 6.35
N GLY A 645 14.59 -23.13 6.74
CA GLY A 645 14.91 -21.94 5.93
C GLY A 645 13.97 -21.71 4.74
N VAL A 646 12.97 -22.58 4.51
CA VAL A 646 11.99 -22.44 3.43
C VAL A 646 10.79 -21.62 3.91
N ASN A 647 10.38 -20.68 3.07
CA ASN A 647 9.14 -19.91 3.22
C ASN A 647 8.48 -19.80 1.84
N TYR A 648 7.54 -20.70 1.56
CA TYR A 648 6.85 -20.81 0.28
C TYR A 648 5.35 -20.64 0.49
N ASN A 649 4.71 -19.80 -0.31
CA ASN A 649 3.25 -19.66 -0.34
C ASN A 649 2.80 -19.30 -1.75
N LYS A 650 2.07 -20.20 -2.40
CA LYS A 650 1.55 -19.97 -3.76
C LYS A 650 0.19 -20.63 -3.94
N LEU A 651 -0.61 -20.08 -4.83
CA LEU A 651 -1.88 -20.64 -5.25
C LEU A 651 -1.65 -21.51 -6.50
N ALA A 652 -2.06 -22.78 -6.42
CA ALA A 652 -2.14 -23.65 -7.58
C ALA A 652 -3.58 -23.58 -8.12
N VAL A 653 -3.72 -23.19 -9.38
CA VAL A 653 -5.01 -23.01 -10.06
C VAL A 653 -5.37 -24.30 -10.77
N TYR A 654 -6.65 -24.61 -10.83
CA TYR A 654 -7.17 -25.76 -11.59
C TYR A 654 -6.89 -25.56 -13.08
N ASP A 655 -6.24 -26.55 -13.70
CA ASP A 655 -6.01 -26.58 -15.16
C ASP A 655 -7.25 -27.23 -15.82
N ASP A 656 -8.06 -26.43 -16.52
CA ASP A 656 -9.31 -26.87 -17.18
C ASP A 656 -9.07 -27.72 -18.42
#